data_5edff447047e409307fd7b2ce11d471e
#
_entry.id   5edff447047e409307fd7b2ce11d471e
#
_cell.length_a   1.000
_cell.length_b   1.000
_cell.length_c   1.000
_cell.angle_alpha   90.00
_cell.angle_beta   90.00
_cell.angle_gamma   90.00
#
_symmetry.space_group_name_H-M   'P 1'
#
loop_
_entity.id
_entity.type
_entity.pdbx_description
1 polymer ?
#
loop_
_entity_poly.entity_id
_entity_poly.type
_entity_poly.pdbx_seq_one_letter_code
_entity_poly.pdbx_strand_id
1 'polypeptide(L)'
;MTLRHYGRALAAATGAALLCATLAAPSLAAPSSDTGDAAVATASATDEGSAPISVTATRTDDVGDTLYVGDVVTVTFTYTNNTDSALTVFPVESNLSGVLTTGAPNCRWHNLAAHTTKSCTSATHTVTAEDVAAGSFAPSATWAATRDCNGTDVIAGNIVSAADAITVAAGTRPAAPDPLETPTDYAIGDKVRLASPGLAGFNCHRIPALTTATNGWIIAAWDGRPDTCQDAPQANSIVYRLSKDGGKSWTPIMTALAGTPGAAKVGYSDPSFVVDRTTGTIFLFSVKSYDAGLFQSQLGTDPAARNILHAHVVESHDNGETWVNPRTITDQVTAGHTGEWFTRFASSGEGIQLRYGAHAGRLIQQYAVANSGSTSLMAVSVYSDDHGATWKPGAPTEGSADENKVVELSDGRLLLNSRTQGTAGQRLEAISYDGGQTWGPFRHNWDLTDPRNNASIIRAYPDAPEGSARARILLFSNADSSSARANGTIRVSYDDGFTWNDGTVFESGEMAYSTLHPLGDGTWGLLYESGGYKNIEFVRVDAAYLGLTDPGEDPAPTPDPQPTPDPEPQPTPEPAPAVTPAHWVNTGSGWKWQLEDSSYAANQTITIGDATYRFGADGYMVTGWDKVDGAWSYYNAYGARVSGWLASGATWYYLDPATGTMATGWAQIGSDWYLFSASGAMLTGWQNVGAWYYLAPSGAMLTGWQQIGYTWYYFGTDGQMATGWQSIAGRWYYFASSGAWV
;
A
#
# COMPACT_ATOMS: atom_id res chain seq x y z
N MET A 1 -19.33 -3.41 48.67
CA MET A 1 -19.81 -2.26 49.41
C MET A 1 -20.25 -1.17 48.43
N THR A 2 -21.53 -1.06 48.43
CA THR A 2 -22.44 0.07 48.23
C THR A 2 -22.51 0.80 46.89
N LEU A 3 -23.63 0.50 46.25
CA LEU A 3 -24.37 1.29 45.26
C LEU A 3 -24.59 2.76 45.69
N ARG A 4 -24.71 3.68 44.72
CA ARG A 4 -25.76 4.70 44.74
C ARG A 4 -26.27 5.06 43.34
N HIS A 5 -27.56 4.90 43.15
CA HIS A 5 -28.48 5.40 42.15
C HIS A 5 -28.52 6.93 42.04
N TYR A 6 -28.80 7.46 40.86
CA TYR A 6 -29.72 8.57 40.66
C TYR A 6 -30.54 8.32 39.37
N GLY A 7 -31.86 8.14 39.55
CA GLY A 7 -32.84 8.19 38.53
C GLY A 7 -33.54 9.54 38.47
N ARG A 8 -34.14 9.84 37.30
CA ARG A 8 -35.31 10.68 37.03
C ARG A 8 -35.43 10.80 35.50
N ALA A 9 -36.55 10.82 34.81
CA ALA A 9 -37.96 10.65 35.12
C ALA A 9 -38.66 10.32 33.78
N LEU A 10 -39.70 9.54 33.87
CA LEU A 10 -40.62 9.17 32.79
C LEU A 10 -41.35 10.40 32.20
N ALA A 11 -41.47 10.39 30.86
CA ALA A 11 -42.68 10.94 30.21
C ALA A 11 -43.19 9.89 29.25
N ALA A 12 -44.37 9.37 29.54
CA ALA A 12 -45.04 8.35 28.76
C ALA A 12 -45.66 9.00 27.50
N ALA A 13 -45.31 8.43 26.33
CA ALA A 13 -46.13 8.52 25.15
C ALA A 13 -46.46 7.10 24.72
N THR A 14 -47.69 6.69 24.97
CA THR A 14 -48.25 5.42 24.51
C THR A 14 -48.42 5.47 23.01
N GLY A 15 -47.55 4.80 22.28
CA GLY A 15 -47.72 4.45 20.87
C GLY A 15 -47.45 2.95 20.75
N ALA A 16 -48.48 2.18 20.43
CA ALA A 16 -48.42 0.75 20.25
C ALA A 16 -47.51 0.39 19.08
N ALA A 17 -46.27 0.03 19.36
CA ALA A 17 -45.40 -0.62 18.39
C ALA A 17 -45.73 -2.12 18.36
N LEU A 18 -46.53 -2.53 17.37
CA LEU A 18 -46.80 -3.91 17.06
C LEU A 18 -45.52 -4.50 16.39
N LEU A 19 -44.81 -5.34 17.09
CA LEU A 19 -43.70 -6.09 16.55
C LEU A 19 -44.22 -7.09 15.49
N CYS A 20 -43.89 -6.88 14.21
CA CYS A 20 -44.04 -7.93 13.20
C CYS A 20 -42.89 -8.94 13.39
N ALA A 21 -43.18 -9.99 14.11
CA ALA A 21 -42.26 -11.14 14.22
C ALA A 21 -42.27 -11.94 12.90
N THR A 22 -41.11 -12.33 12.43
CA THR A 22 -40.91 -13.17 11.25
C THR A 22 -41.53 -14.55 11.53
N LEU A 23 -42.65 -14.87 10.91
CA LEU A 23 -43.21 -16.23 10.83
C LEU A 23 -42.93 -16.81 9.44
N ALA A 24 -42.33 -17.98 9.41
CA ALA A 24 -42.05 -18.74 8.20
C ALA A 24 -43.37 -19.07 7.47
N ALA A 25 -43.39 -18.86 6.18
CA ALA A 25 -44.51 -19.23 5.32
C ALA A 25 -44.66 -20.75 5.23
N PRO A 26 -45.89 -21.29 5.28
CA PRO A 26 -46.12 -22.67 4.95
C PRO A 26 -46.01 -22.86 3.42
N SER A 27 -45.36 -23.94 3.01
CA SER A 27 -45.26 -24.38 1.62
C SER A 27 -46.68 -24.68 1.07
N LEU A 28 -47.09 -23.94 0.05
CA LEU A 28 -48.29 -24.29 -0.73
C LEU A 28 -47.90 -25.28 -1.85
N ALA A 29 -48.51 -26.43 -1.81
CA ALA A 29 -48.43 -27.43 -2.86
C ALA A 29 -49.12 -26.94 -4.14
N ALA A 30 -48.58 -27.31 -5.29
CA ALA A 30 -49.15 -27.01 -6.60
C ALA A 30 -50.57 -27.59 -6.74
N PRO A 31 -51.53 -26.87 -7.30
CA PRO A 31 -52.81 -27.43 -7.68
C PRO A 31 -52.76 -28.07 -9.07
N SER A 32 -53.34 -29.23 -9.16
CA SER A 32 -53.64 -29.98 -10.36
C SER A 32 -54.66 -29.24 -11.25
N SER A 33 -54.44 -29.35 -12.56
CA SER A 33 -55.35 -28.90 -13.62
C SER A 33 -56.75 -29.44 -13.43
N ASP A 34 -57.72 -28.57 -13.27
CA ASP A 34 -59.10 -28.87 -13.70
C ASP A 34 -59.79 -27.64 -14.26
N THR A 35 -60.44 -27.80 -15.40
CA THR A 35 -61.09 -26.80 -16.21
C THR A 35 -62.46 -26.49 -15.63
N GLY A 36 -62.72 -25.20 -15.32
CA GLY A 36 -64.06 -24.76 -14.93
C GLY A 36 -64.17 -23.23 -15.01
N ASP A 37 -65.01 -22.79 -15.94
CA ASP A 37 -65.43 -21.41 -16.15
C ASP A 37 -65.75 -20.67 -14.85
N ALA A 38 -65.10 -19.56 -14.61
CA ALA A 38 -65.52 -18.58 -13.62
C ALA A 38 -65.46 -17.16 -14.19
N ALA A 39 -66.62 -16.55 -14.16
CA ALA A 39 -67.00 -15.28 -14.70
C ALA A 39 -66.07 -14.12 -14.39
N VAL A 40 -65.77 -13.37 -15.43
CA VAL A 40 -65.20 -12.01 -15.35
C VAL A 40 -66.18 -11.12 -14.62
N ALA A 41 -65.88 -10.73 -13.40
CA ALA A 41 -66.53 -9.63 -12.72
C ALA A 41 -65.87 -8.32 -13.21
N THR A 42 -66.51 -7.66 -14.15
CA THR A 42 -66.24 -6.27 -14.50
C THR A 42 -66.65 -5.37 -13.30
N ALA A 43 -65.69 -4.86 -12.57
CA ALA A 43 -65.92 -3.79 -11.62
C ALA A 43 -66.07 -2.49 -12.41
N SER A 44 -67.25 -1.90 -12.34
CA SER A 44 -67.59 -0.55 -12.87
C SER A 44 -66.64 0.50 -12.30
N ALA A 45 -66.13 1.32 -13.16
CA ALA A 45 -65.43 2.56 -12.80
C ALA A 45 -66.47 3.56 -12.23
N THR A 46 -66.21 3.97 -10.97
CA THR A 46 -66.69 5.27 -10.45
C THR A 46 -65.69 5.71 -9.40
N ASP A 47 -65.13 6.84 -9.65
CA ASP A 47 -64.32 7.77 -8.85
C ASP A 47 -62.89 7.88 -9.28
N GLU A 48 -62.49 9.06 -9.79
CA GLU A 48 -61.13 9.47 -10.08
C GLU A 48 -60.36 9.73 -8.76
N GLY A 49 -60.14 8.67 -7.97
CA GLY A 49 -59.21 8.69 -6.87
C GLY A 49 -57.86 8.10 -7.35
N SER A 50 -56.74 8.75 -7.08
CA SER A 50 -55.40 8.22 -7.32
C SER A 50 -55.26 6.82 -6.74
N ALA A 51 -54.62 5.90 -7.46
CA ALA A 51 -54.38 4.52 -7.00
C ALA A 51 -53.77 4.55 -5.58
N PRO A 52 -54.16 3.62 -4.66
CA PRO A 52 -53.65 3.59 -3.27
C PRO A 52 -52.17 3.59 -3.14
N ILE A 53 -51.45 2.96 -4.09
CA ILE A 53 -50.01 3.09 -4.28
C ILE A 53 -49.69 3.33 -5.74
N SER A 54 -48.62 4.06 -5.98
CA SER A 54 -47.99 4.16 -7.30
C SER A 54 -46.60 3.56 -7.23
N VAL A 55 -46.23 2.79 -8.26
CA VAL A 55 -44.88 2.18 -8.36
C VAL A 55 -44.29 2.48 -9.72
N THR A 56 -43.10 3.04 -9.74
CA THR A 56 -42.31 3.26 -10.96
C THR A 56 -41.05 2.40 -10.94
N ALA A 57 -40.66 1.91 -12.10
CA ALA A 57 -39.42 1.18 -12.29
C ALA A 57 -38.46 2.03 -13.14
N THR A 58 -37.25 2.22 -12.67
CA THR A 58 -36.24 2.98 -13.40
C THR A 58 -34.96 2.14 -13.45
N ARG A 59 -34.41 1.94 -14.64
CA ARG A 59 -33.10 1.34 -14.80
C ARG A 59 -32.03 2.28 -14.29
N THR A 60 -31.09 1.77 -13.49
CA THR A 60 -30.08 2.56 -12.80
C THR A 60 -28.65 2.06 -13.00
N ASP A 61 -28.46 1.00 -13.81
CA ASP A 61 -27.13 0.61 -14.27
C ASP A 61 -26.66 1.49 -15.43
N ASP A 62 -25.38 1.35 -15.77
CA ASP A 62 -24.71 2.05 -16.87
C ASP A 62 -24.23 1.09 -17.98
N VAL A 63 -24.85 -0.10 -18.08
CA VAL A 63 -24.40 -1.17 -19.00
C VAL A 63 -24.65 -0.83 -20.48
N GLY A 64 -25.34 0.27 -20.80
CA GLY A 64 -25.66 0.73 -22.16
C GLY A 64 -26.99 0.18 -22.70
N ASP A 65 -27.41 0.62 -23.89
CA ASP A 65 -28.76 0.35 -24.46
C ASP A 65 -28.89 -1.06 -25.05
N THR A 66 -27.78 -1.75 -25.27
CA THR A 66 -27.76 -3.13 -25.77
C THR A 66 -27.07 -4.02 -24.75
N LEU A 67 -27.74 -5.09 -24.34
CA LEU A 67 -27.25 -6.04 -23.37
C LEU A 67 -26.64 -7.29 -24.04
N TYR A 68 -25.71 -7.92 -23.37
CA TYR A 68 -25.03 -9.16 -23.76
C TYR A 68 -25.07 -10.16 -22.62
N VAL A 69 -24.87 -11.44 -22.92
CA VAL A 69 -24.83 -12.52 -21.88
C VAL A 69 -23.83 -12.16 -20.80
N GLY A 70 -24.26 -12.21 -19.55
CA GLY A 70 -23.46 -11.91 -18.37
C GLY A 70 -23.56 -10.46 -17.88
N ASP A 71 -24.16 -9.55 -18.65
CA ASP A 71 -24.46 -8.20 -18.18
C ASP A 71 -25.42 -8.24 -16.99
N VAL A 72 -25.27 -7.32 -16.06
CA VAL A 72 -26.15 -7.20 -14.91
C VAL A 72 -26.96 -5.92 -15.01
N VAL A 73 -28.27 -6.09 -15.17
CA VAL A 73 -29.23 -4.97 -15.15
C VAL A 73 -29.64 -4.69 -13.71
N THR A 74 -29.59 -3.42 -13.32
CA THR A 74 -30.08 -2.95 -12.02
C THR A 74 -31.28 -2.06 -12.18
N VAL A 75 -32.35 -2.33 -11.44
CA VAL A 75 -33.60 -1.56 -11.47
C VAL A 75 -33.92 -1.03 -10.09
N THR A 76 -34.21 0.26 -10.02
CA THR A 76 -34.75 0.90 -8.82
C THR A 76 -36.25 0.98 -8.94
N PHE A 77 -36.97 0.35 -8.00
CA PHE A 77 -38.41 0.54 -7.85
C PHE A 77 -38.68 1.63 -6.82
N THR A 78 -39.42 2.64 -7.22
CA THR A 78 -39.87 3.72 -6.32
C THR A 78 -41.37 3.63 -6.14
N TYR A 79 -41.83 3.44 -4.89
CA TYR A 79 -43.24 3.33 -4.56
C TYR A 79 -43.69 4.41 -3.57
N THR A 80 -44.85 4.96 -3.82
CA THR A 80 -45.48 6.02 -3.02
C THR A 80 -46.80 5.51 -2.45
N ASN A 81 -47.01 5.69 -1.15
CA ASN A 81 -48.28 5.49 -0.48
C ASN A 81 -49.13 6.75 -0.68
N ASN A 82 -50.19 6.64 -1.46
CA ASN A 82 -51.09 7.76 -1.77
C ASN A 82 -52.28 7.86 -0.79
N THR A 83 -52.32 7.05 0.26
CA THR A 83 -53.41 7.03 1.23
C THR A 83 -53.10 7.79 2.51
N ASP A 84 -54.11 8.09 3.30
CA ASP A 84 -54.01 8.73 4.63
C ASP A 84 -53.63 7.76 5.76
N SER A 85 -53.32 6.50 5.45
CA SER A 85 -52.98 5.46 6.42
C SER A 85 -51.66 4.81 6.07
N ALA A 86 -50.96 4.27 7.06
CA ALA A 86 -49.75 3.48 6.81
C ALA A 86 -50.07 2.14 6.14
N LEU A 87 -49.24 1.73 5.20
CA LEU A 87 -49.42 0.52 4.39
C LEU A 87 -48.17 -0.39 4.48
N THR A 88 -48.38 -1.67 4.29
CA THR A 88 -47.30 -2.61 3.94
C THR A 88 -47.34 -2.82 2.44
N VAL A 89 -46.22 -2.51 1.75
CA VAL A 89 -46.03 -2.68 0.31
C VAL A 89 -45.06 -3.79 0.07
N PHE A 90 -45.36 -4.72 -0.82
CA PHE A 90 -44.50 -5.84 -1.12
C PHE A 90 -44.66 -6.35 -2.55
N PRO A 91 -43.59 -6.93 -3.14
CA PRO A 91 -43.68 -7.55 -4.45
C PRO A 91 -44.34 -8.92 -4.35
N VAL A 92 -45.12 -9.25 -5.37
CA VAL A 92 -45.82 -10.55 -5.51
C VAL A 92 -45.11 -11.44 -6.52
N GLU A 93 -44.71 -10.87 -7.66
CA GLU A 93 -43.95 -11.54 -8.73
C GLU A 93 -42.88 -10.57 -9.28
N SER A 94 -41.78 -11.11 -9.75
CA SER A 94 -40.76 -10.33 -10.48
C SER A 94 -39.89 -11.27 -11.29
N ASN A 95 -39.42 -10.79 -12.43
CA ASN A 95 -38.36 -11.42 -13.22
C ASN A 95 -36.94 -10.95 -12.83
N LEU A 96 -36.83 -10.22 -11.71
CA LEU A 96 -35.57 -9.69 -11.19
C LEU A 96 -35.20 -10.40 -9.86
N SER A 97 -33.93 -10.69 -9.68
CA SER A 97 -33.36 -11.16 -8.42
C SER A 97 -33.41 -10.05 -7.36
N GLY A 98 -33.38 -10.42 -6.07
CA GLY A 98 -33.36 -9.45 -4.96
C GLY A 98 -34.70 -8.78 -4.65
N VAL A 99 -35.75 -8.99 -5.45
CA VAL A 99 -37.07 -8.41 -5.26
C VAL A 99 -37.93 -9.23 -4.30
N LEU A 100 -38.00 -10.56 -4.51
CA LEU A 100 -38.87 -11.46 -3.75
C LEU A 100 -38.22 -12.07 -2.50
N THR A 101 -37.00 -11.70 -2.15
CA THR A 101 -36.28 -12.25 -1.01
C THR A 101 -36.95 -11.93 0.33
N THR A 102 -36.93 -12.88 1.27
CA THR A 102 -37.52 -12.70 2.62
C THR A 102 -36.56 -12.07 3.62
N GLY A 103 -35.26 -12.02 3.29
CA GLY A 103 -34.20 -11.37 4.07
C GLY A 103 -33.80 -10.01 3.53
N ALA A 104 -33.09 -9.20 4.28
CA ALA A 104 -32.52 -7.94 3.76
C ALA A 104 -31.22 -8.23 2.95
N PRO A 105 -30.98 -7.49 1.82
CA PRO A 105 -31.87 -6.46 1.24
C PRO A 105 -33.04 -7.06 0.47
N ASN A 106 -34.20 -6.43 0.56
CA ASN A 106 -35.39 -6.83 -0.19
C ASN A 106 -36.25 -5.60 -0.56
N CYS A 107 -37.23 -5.80 -1.44
CA CYS A 107 -38.13 -4.77 -1.88
C CYS A 107 -39.46 -4.72 -1.09
N ARG A 108 -39.51 -5.25 0.11
CA ARG A 108 -40.68 -5.24 0.99
C ARG A 108 -40.58 -4.09 2.01
N TRP A 109 -41.65 -3.33 2.19
CA TRP A 109 -41.73 -2.23 3.12
C TRP A 109 -42.90 -2.35 4.08
N HIS A 110 -42.64 -2.53 5.35
CA HIS A 110 -43.67 -2.56 6.39
C HIS A 110 -43.90 -1.18 6.95
N ASN A 111 -45.19 -0.84 7.16
CA ASN A 111 -45.61 0.42 7.79
C ASN A 111 -45.09 1.67 7.05
N LEU A 112 -45.21 1.67 5.72
CA LEU A 112 -44.95 2.86 4.91
C LEU A 112 -45.95 3.94 5.27
N ALA A 113 -45.51 5.03 5.87
CA ALA A 113 -46.38 6.10 6.36
C ALA A 113 -47.20 6.75 5.21
N ALA A 114 -48.34 7.34 5.57
CA ALA A 114 -49.18 8.07 4.64
C ALA A 114 -48.36 9.10 3.82
N HIS A 115 -48.64 9.21 2.56
CA HIS A 115 -48.01 10.16 1.61
C HIS A 115 -46.48 10.13 1.58
N THR A 116 -45.88 9.00 1.87
CA THR A 116 -44.41 8.83 1.79
C THR A 116 -43.99 7.97 0.63
N THR A 117 -42.77 8.25 0.14
CA THR A 117 -42.13 7.52 -0.96
C THR A 117 -40.89 6.77 -0.43
N LYS A 118 -40.67 5.56 -0.94
CA LYS A 118 -39.51 4.75 -0.69
C LYS A 118 -39.01 4.07 -1.96
N SER A 119 -37.73 3.72 -1.99
CA SER A 119 -37.12 3.04 -3.14
C SER A 119 -36.47 1.73 -2.73
N CYS A 120 -36.55 0.76 -3.62
CA CYS A 120 -35.82 -0.49 -3.58
C CYS A 120 -34.78 -0.47 -4.72
N THR A 121 -33.53 -0.60 -4.36
CA THR A 121 -32.37 -0.55 -5.27
C THR A 121 -31.66 -1.90 -5.42
N SER A 122 -32.22 -2.98 -4.85
CA SER A 122 -31.60 -4.32 -4.84
C SER A 122 -32.08 -5.24 -5.96
N ALA A 123 -32.90 -4.74 -6.89
CA ALA A 123 -33.45 -5.53 -7.99
C ALA A 123 -32.44 -5.65 -9.13
N THR A 124 -31.98 -6.88 -9.41
CA THR A 124 -31.00 -7.16 -10.47
C THR A 124 -31.42 -8.31 -11.35
N HIS A 125 -30.93 -8.34 -12.59
CA HIS A 125 -31.01 -9.45 -13.52
C HIS A 125 -29.68 -9.65 -14.23
N THR A 126 -29.19 -10.88 -14.26
CA THR A 126 -28.04 -11.22 -15.09
C THR A 126 -28.53 -11.77 -16.40
N VAL A 127 -28.17 -11.13 -17.51
CA VAL A 127 -28.58 -11.48 -18.86
C VAL A 127 -28.14 -12.89 -19.21
N THR A 128 -29.07 -13.70 -19.65
CA THR A 128 -28.88 -15.13 -19.95
C THR A 128 -28.89 -15.42 -21.46
N ALA A 129 -28.58 -16.66 -21.83
CA ALA A 129 -28.74 -17.11 -23.22
C ALA A 129 -30.23 -17.14 -23.66
N GLU A 130 -31.18 -17.24 -22.71
CA GLU A 130 -32.62 -17.20 -22.99
C GLU A 130 -33.05 -15.79 -23.36
N ASP A 131 -32.52 -14.75 -22.71
CA ASP A 131 -32.75 -13.36 -23.07
C ASP A 131 -32.21 -13.03 -24.46
N VAL A 132 -31.07 -13.61 -24.83
CA VAL A 132 -30.51 -13.52 -26.17
C VAL A 132 -31.47 -14.16 -27.19
N ALA A 133 -32.03 -15.31 -26.89
CA ALA A 133 -32.98 -15.99 -27.77
C ALA A 133 -34.29 -15.20 -27.93
N ALA A 134 -34.70 -14.46 -26.87
CA ALA A 134 -35.83 -13.55 -26.90
C ALA A 134 -35.57 -12.23 -27.61
N GLY A 135 -34.29 -11.83 -27.77
CA GLY A 135 -33.84 -10.60 -28.39
C GLY A 135 -34.06 -9.33 -27.57
N SER A 136 -34.72 -9.44 -26.42
CA SER A 136 -34.95 -8.32 -25.49
C SER A 136 -35.26 -8.82 -24.08
N PHE A 137 -35.00 -7.99 -23.07
CA PHE A 137 -35.36 -8.19 -21.68
C PHE A 137 -36.15 -6.98 -21.18
N ALA A 138 -37.34 -7.23 -20.58
CA ALA A 138 -38.17 -6.18 -19.96
C ALA A 138 -38.23 -6.38 -18.44
N PRO A 139 -37.52 -5.57 -17.65
CA PRO A 139 -37.57 -5.65 -16.18
C PRO A 139 -38.98 -5.38 -15.66
N SER A 140 -39.53 -6.26 -14.82
CA SER A 140 -40.87 -6.08 -14.28
C SER A 140 -41.06 -6.66 -12.87
N ALA A 141 -42.00 -6.07 -12.14
CA ALA A 141 -42.47 -6.62 -10.87
C ALA A 141 -43.98 -6.30 -10.69
N THR A 142 -44.69 -7.22 -10.03
CA THR A 142 -46.08 -7.04 -9.59
C THR A 142 -46.10 -6.81 -8.09
N TRP A 143 -46.91 -5.83 -7.63
CA TRP A 143 -46.93 -5.35 -6.26
C TRP A 143 -48.31 -5.49 -5.65
N ALA A 144 -48.34 -5.62 -4.31
CA ALA A 144 -49.55 -5.51 -3.51
C ALA A 144 -49.32 -4.59 -2.32
N ALA A 145 -50.42 -4.01 -1.82
CA ALA A 145 -50.42 -3.23 -0.60
C ALA A 145 -51.52 -3.69 0.34
N THR A 146 -51.18 -3.81 1.64
CA THR A 146 -52.12 -4.19 2.70
C THR A 146 -52.05 -3.23 3.87
N ARG A 147 -53.14 -3.13 4.66
CA ARG A 147 -53.16 -2.36 5.91
C ARG A 147 -52.52 -3.16 7.08
N ASP A 148 -52.45 -4.45 6.95
CA ASP A 148 -51.88 -5.32 7.96
C ASP A 148 -50.53 -5.92 7.53
N CYS A 149 -49.74 -6.40 8.51
CA CYS A 149 -48.46 -7.06 8.25
C CYS A 149 -48.59 -8.48 7.73
N ASN A 150 -49.79 -9.06 7.79
CA ASN A 150 -50.07 -10.46 7.45
C ASN A 150 -50.48 -10.65 6.00
N GLY A 151 -50.73 -9.58 5.27
CA GLY A 151 -51.13 -9.61 3.86
C GLY A 151 -52.60 -10.02 3.65
N THR A 152 -53.47 -9.90 4.68
CA THR A 152 -54.87 -10.32 4.62
C THR A 152 -55.84 -9.20 4.31
N ASP A 153 -55.54 -7.94 4.71
CA ASP A 153 -56.35 -6.73 4.36
C ASP A 153 -55.77 -6.05 3.12
N VAL A 154 -55.94 -6.67 1.98
CA VAL A 154 -55.42 -6.20 0.68
C VAL A 154 -56.25 -5.01 0.21
N ILE A 155 -55.60 -3.85 0.04
CA ILE A 155 -56.23 -2.62 -0.49
C ILE A 155 -55.86 -2.34 -1.94
N ALA A 156 -54.74 -2.90 -2.41
CA ALA A 156 -54.29 -2.87 -3.79
C ALA A 156 -53.50 -4.10 -4.11
N GLY A 157 -53.74 -4.73 -5.24
CA GLY A 157 -53.02 -5.90 -5.72
C GLY A 157 -52.80 -5.82 -7.24
N ASN A 158 -51.88 -6.61 -7.75
CA ASN A 158 -51.56 -6.71 -9.16
C ASN A 158 -51.14 -5.38 -9.82
N ILE A 159 -50.48 -4.50 -9.07
CA ILE A 159 -49.94 -3.27 -9.60
C ILE A 159 -48.64 -3.63 -10.31
N VAL A 160 -48.64 -3.56 -11.62
CA VAL A 160 -47.50 -3.88 -12.46
C VAL A 160 -46.63 -2.65 -12.62
N SER A 161 -45.36 -2.76 -12.35
CA SER A 161 -44.35 -1.78 -12.72
C SER A 161 -43.33 -2.44 -13.66
N ALA A 162 -43.00 -1.81 -14.75
CA ALA A 162 -42.01 -2.26 -15.72
C ALA A 162 -41.16 -1.07 -16.16
N ALA A 163 -39.90 -1.30 -16.38
CA ALA A 163 -39.04 -0.41 -17.15
C ALA A 163 -39.12 -0.80 -18.64
N ASP A 164 -38.67 0.09 -19.51
CA ASP A 164 -38.64 -0.14 -20.96
C ASP A 164 -37.83 -1.41 -21.28
N ALA A 165 -38.28 -2.11 -22.32
CA ALA A 165 -37.60 -3.28 -22.81
C ALA A 165 -36.24 -2.91 -23.42
N ILE A 166 -35.21 -3.66 -23.05
CA ILE A 166 -33.82 -3.44 -23.45
C ILE A 166 -33.47 -4.47 -24.50
N THR A 167 -32.80 -4.05 -25.59
CA THR A 167 -32.32 -4.95 -26.62
C THR A 167 -31.23 -5.87 -26.07
N VAL A 168 -31.34 -7.18 -26.35
CA VAL A 168 -30.31 -8.17 -26.02
C VAL A 168 -29.72 -8.70 -27.32
N ALA A 169 -28.40 -8.59 -27.46
CA ALA A 169 -27.67 -9.02 -28.65
C ALA A 169 -26.94 -10.36 -28.42
N ALA A 170 -26.84 -11.13 -29.51
CA ALA A 170 -26.04 -12.34 -29.51
C ALA A 170 -24.52 -12.02 -29.58
N GLY A 171 -23.72 -12.86 -28.98
CA GLY A 171 -22.26 -12.72 -28.95
C GLY A 171 -21.72 -12.12 -27.65
N THR A 172 -20.45 -11.80 -27.66
CA THR A 172 -19.82 -11.06 -26.55
C THR A 172 -20.00 -9.58 -26.80
N ARG A 173 -20.14 -8.79 -25.73
CA ARG A 173 -20.12 -7.34 -25.83
C ARG A 173 -18.90 -6.91 -26.66
N PRO A 174 -19.07 -6.10 -27.73
CA PRO A 174 -17.93 -5.46 -28.36
C PRO A 174 -17.14 -4.74 -27.26
N ALA A 175 -15.81 -4.91 -27.24
CA ALA A 175 -15.00 -4.10 -26.34
C ALA A 175 -15.44 -2.64 -26.55
N ALA A 176 -15.85 -1.97 -25.48
CA ALA A 176 -16.14 -0.55 -25.57
C ALA A 176 -14.94 0.10 -26.28
N PRO A 177 -15.13 0.95 -27.29
CA PRO A 177 -14.02 1.71 -27.83
C PRO A 177 -13.36 2.35 -26.61
N ASP A 178 -12.05 2.12 -26.49
CA ASP A 178 -11.31 2.63 -25.35
C ASP A 178 -11.56 4.14 -25.25
N PRO A 179 -12.34 4.66 -24.30
CA PRO A 179 -12.68 6.08 -24.28
C PRO A 179 -11.48 6.97 -23.95
N LEU A 180 -10.32 6.34 -23.78
CA LEU A 180 -9.07 6.99 -23.39
C LEU A 180 -8.21 7.18 -24.65
N GLU A 181 -8.62 8.11 -25.52
CA GLU A 181 -7.68 8.68 -26.48
C GLU A 181 -6.58 9.37 -25.66
N THR A 182 -5.36 8.84 -25.76
CA THR A 182 -4.17 9.52 -25.23
C THR A 182 -4.07 10.86 -25.91
N PRO A 183 -3.97 11.99 -25.16
CA PRO A 183 -3.77 13.28 -25.78
C PRO A 183 -2.56 13.24 -26.71
N THR A 184 -2.70 13.70 -27.94
CA THR A 184 -1.62 13.72 -28.92
C THR A 184 -0.43 14.61 -28.47
N ASP A 185 -0.68 15.50 -27.52
CA ASP A 185 0.28 16.47 -26.96
C ASP A 185 0.50 16.20 -25.45
N TYR A 186 0.74 14.95 -25.04
CA TYR A 186 0.99 14.57 -23.66
C TYR A 186 2.23 15.28 -23.10
N ALA A 187 2.02 16.17 -22.11
CA ALA A 187 3.06 16.91 -21.44
C ALA A 187 3.35 16.34 -20.03
N ILE A 188 4.51 16.75 -19.47
CA ILE A 188 4.85 16.47 -18.07
C ILE A 188 3.76 17.04 -17.15
N GLY A 189 3.25 16.21 -16.24
CA GLY A 189 2.17 16.54 -15.29
C GLY A 189 0.77 16.27 -15.82
N ASP A 190 0.59 15.94 -17.10
CA ASP A 190 -0.72 15.57 -17.64
C ASP A 190 -1.16 14.21 -17.09
N LYS A 191 -2.47 14.09 -16.82
CA LYS A 191 -3.09 12.88 -16.30
C LYS A 191 -3.67 12.05 -17.44
N VAL A 192 -3.26 10.78 -17.51
CA VAL A 192 -3.85 9.79 -18.41
C VAL A 192 -4.66 8.81 -17.58
N ARG A 193 -5.97 8.74 -17.84
CA ARG A 193 -6.83 7.78 -17.17
C ARG A 193 -6.68 6.41 -17.80
N LEU A 194 -6.17 5.43 -17.05
CA LEU A 194 -6.00 4.06 -17.53
C LEU A 194 -7.20 3.17 -17.25
N ALA A 195 -7.98 3.48 -16.23
CA ALA A 195 -9.21 2.75 -15.94
C ALA A 195 -10.24 3.61 -15.21
N SER A 196 -11.51 3.28 -15.40
CA SER A 196 -12.67 3.82 -14.70
C SER A 196 -13.71 2.70 -14.49
N PRO A 197 -14.67 2.85 -13.57
CA PRO A 197 -15.71 1.84 -13.34
C PRO A 197 -16.43 1.43 -14.64
N GLY A 198 -16.70 0.13 -14.77
CA GLY A 198 -17.35 -0.45 -15.95
C GLY A 198 -16.40 -0.81 -17.10
N LEU A 199 -15.20 -0.24 -17.15
CA LEU A 199 -14.25 -0.50 -18.23
C LEU A 199 -13.78 -1.97 -18.22
N ALA A 200 -13.78 -2.62 -19.37
CA ALA A 200 -13.46 -4.03 -19.57
C ALA A 200 -14.26 -5.01 -18.70
N GLY A 201 -15.47 -4.62 -18.27
CA GLY A 201 -16.37 -5.47 -17.46
C GLY A 201 -16.05 -5.50 -15.96
N PHE A 202 -15.23 -4.56 -15.47
CA PHE A 202 -14.89 -4.45 -14.06
C PHE A 202 -15.53 -3.21 -13.43
N ASN A 203 -16.37 -3.41 -12.41
CA ASN A 203 -17.06 -2.32 -11.72
C ASN A 203 -16.15 -1.49 -10.81
N CYS A 204 -14.97 -2.01 -10.52
CA CYS A 204 -13.98 -1.32 -9.70
C CYS A 204 -12.56 -1.67 -10.14
N HIS A 205 -11.69 -0.67 -10.14
CA HIS A 205 -10.27 -0.81 -10.43
C HIS A 205 -9.46 -0.28 -9.25
N ARG A 206 -8.60 -1.12 -8.66
CA ARG A 206 -7.84 -0.78 -7.46
C ARG A 206 -6.42 -1.35 -7.50
N ILE A 207 -5.59 -0.88 -6.57
CA ILE A 207 -4.28 -1.47 -6.22
C ILE A 207 -3.28 -1.33 -7.38
N PRO A 208 -2.76 -0.13 -7.64
CA PRO A 208 -1.85 0.14 -8.74
C PRO A 208 -0.47 -0.48 -8.51
N ALA A 209 0.09 -1.04 -9.58
CA ALA A 209 1.48 -1.51 -9.69
C ALA A 209 2.07 -1.00 -11.01
N LEU A 210 3.31 -0.52 -10.97
CA LEU A 210 3.97 0.09 -12.12
C LEU A 210 5.42 -0.40 -12.21
N THR A 211 5.88 -0.71 -13.42
CA THR A 211 7.28 -1.03 -13.68
C THR A 211 7.66 -0.74 -15.13
N THR A 212 8.94 -0.84 -15.46
CA THR A 212 9.45 -0.84 -16.83
C THR A 212 10.14 -2.17 -17.14
N ALA A 213 9.86 -2.71 -18.32
CA ALA A 213 10.63 -3.79 -18.88
C ALA A 213 12.05 -3.31 -19.26
N THR A 214 12.98 -4.24 -19.48
CA THR A 214 14.37 -3.90 -19.83
C THR A 214 14.52 -3.20 -21.18
N ASN A 215 13.50 -3.29 -22.06
CA ASN A 215 13.42 -2.55 -23.32
C ASN A 215 12.81 -1.15 -23.20
N GLY A 216 12.48 -0.71 -21.96
CA GLY A 216 11.89 0.60 -21.68
C GLY A 216 10.36 0.68 -21.81
N TRP A 217 9.65 -0.42 -22.12
CA TRP A 217 8.19 -0.43 -22.12
C TRP A 217 7.65 -0.30 -20.70
N ILE A 218 6.62 0.52 -20.52
CA ILE A 218 5.97 0.71 -19.23
C ILE A 218 4.83 -0.29 -19.09
N ILE A 219 4.75 -0.95 -17.94
CA ILE A 219 3.70 -1.89 -17.57
C ILE A 219 2.96 -1.35 -16.36
N ALA A 220 1.68 -1.02 -16.53
CA ALA A 220 0.78 -0.60 -15.46
C ALA A 220 -0.23 -1.71 -15.20
N ALA A 221 -0.28 -2.24 -13.97
CA ALA A 221 -1.22 -3.30 -13.57
C ALA A 221 -2.03 -2.88 -12.34
N TRP A 222 -3.20 -3.51 -12.17
CA TRP A 222 -4.08 -3.27 -11.04
C TRP A 222 -5.11 -4.40 -10.90
N ASP A 223 -5.87 -4.40 -9.81
CA ASP A 223 -7.02 -5.28 -9.62
C ASP A 223 -8.17 -4.82 -10.52
N GLY A 224 -8.64 -5.69 -11.40
CA GLY A 224 -9.96 -5.61 -12.03
C GLY A 224 -10.98 -6.37 -11.17
N ARG A 225 -11.89 -5.65 -10.53
CA ARG A 225 -12.88 -6.18 -9.57
C ARG A 225 -14.25 -6.19 -10.22
N PRO A 226 -14.84 -7.38 -10.51
CA PRO A 226 -16.05 -7.46 -11.34
C PRO A 226 -17.29 -6.92 -10.63
N ASP A 227 -17.46 -7.19 -9.34
CA ASP A 227 -18.73 -6.95 -8.64
C ASP A 227 -18.70 -5.69 -7.78
N THR A 228 -17.71 -5.60 -6.90
CA THR A 228 -17.58 -4.52 -5.90
C THR A 228 -16.13 -4.14 -5.72
N CYS A 229 -15.86 -3.03 -5.00
CA CYS A 229 -14.50 -2.64 -4.62
C CYS A 229 -13.92 -3.43 -3.44
N GLN A 230 -14.55 -4.52 -2.99
CA GLN A 230 -14.10 -5.33 -1.86
C GLN A 230 -12.83 -6.13 -2.18
N ASP A 231 -11.98 -6.29 -1.16
CA ASP A 231 -10.78 -7.10 -1.21
C ASP A 231 -11.10 -8.61 -1.26
N ALA A 232 -10.06 -9.46 -1.35
CA ALA A 232 -10.21 -10.92 -1.28
C ALA A 232 -11.12 -11.35 -0.10
N PRO A 233 -11.98 -12.34 -0.29
CA PRO A 233 -12.00 -13.37 -1.35
C PRO A 233 -13.06 -13.10 -2.44
N GLN A 234 -12.79 -12.23 -3.36
CA GLN A 234 -13.62 -11.96 -4.53
C GLN A 234 -13.01 -12.58 -5.80
N ALA A 235 -13.77 -12.63 -6.90
CA ALA A 235 -13.29 -13.13 -8.19
C ALA A 235 -12.48 -12.06 -8.95
N ASN A 236 -11.62 -11.33 -8.24
CA ASN A 236 -10.79 -10.27 -8.80
C ASN A 236 -9.81 -10.84 -9.82
N SER A 237 -9.46 -10.06 -10.82
CA SER A 237 -8.44 -10.36 -11.83
C SER A 237 -7.27 -9.40 -11.70
N ILE A 238 -6.06 -9.80 -12.08
CA ILE A 238 -4.99 -8.84 -12.35
C ILE A 238 -5.05 -8.47 -13.82
N VAL A 239 -5.31 -7.19 -14.04
CA VAL A 239 -5.37 -6.60 -15.38
C VAL A 239 -4.25 -5.58 -15.56
N TYR A 240 -3.89 -5.29 -16.80
CA TYR A 240 -2.76 -4.41 -17.09
C TYR A 240 -2.88 -3.74 -18.45
N ARG A 241 -2.07 -2.71 -18.68
CA ARG A 241 -1.83 -2.06 -19.96
C ARG A 241 -0.34 -1.90 -20.19
N LEU A 242 0.07 -1.86 -21.44
CA LEU A 242 1.43 -1.57 -21.88
C LEU A 242 1.48 -0.21 -22.56
N SER A 243 2.53 0.55 -22.30
CA SER A 243 2.93 1.68 -23.12
C SER A 243 4.31 1.40 -23.74
N LYS A 244 4.40 1.54 -25.05
CA LYS A 244 5.62 1.32 -25.83
C LYS A 244 6.31 2.64 -26.24
N ASP A 245 5.76 3.76 -25.82
CA ASP A 245 6.14 5.12 -26.24
C ASP A 245 6.32 6.10 -25.06
N GLY A 246 6.66 5.56 -23.88
CA GLY A 246 6.95 6.36 -22.69
C GLY A 246 5.71 6.92 -21.99
N GLY A 247 4.57 6.24 -22.06
CA GLY A 247 3.33 6.63 -21.38
C GLY A 247 2.39 7.49 -22.23
N LYS A 248 2.73 7.77 -23.49
CA LYS A 248 1.92 8.60 -24.39
C LYS A 248 0.69 7.86 -24.91
N SER A 249 0.84 6.59 -25.22
CA SER A 249 -0.27 5.71 -25.59
C SER A 249 -0.21 4.38 -24.85
N TRP A 250 -1.36 3.73 -24.73
CA TRP A 250 -1.53 2.52 -23.95
C TRP A 250 -2.36 1.49 -24.70
N THR A 251 -2.01 0.22 -24.57
CA THR A 251 -2.83 -0.89 -25.10
C THR A 251 -4.22 -0.87 -24.45
N PRO A 252 -5.23 -1.53 -25.05
CA PRO A 252 -6.44 -1.89 -24.32
C PRO A 252 -6.12 -2.64 -23.02
N ILE A 253 -7.06 -2.69 -22.07
CA ILE A 253 -6.89 -3.50 -20.86
C ILE A 253 -6.74 -4.96 -21.25
N MET A 254 -5.67 -5.58 -20.77
CA MET A 254 -5.35 -6.99 -20.92
C MET A 254 -5.39 -7.68 -19.57
N THR A 255 -5.56 -9.00 -19.54
CA THR A 255 -5.64 -9.77 -18.31
C THR A 255 -4.41 -10.64 -18.15
N ALA A 256 -3.65 -10.44 -17.06
CA ALA A 256 -2.52 -11.28 -16.67
C ALA A 256 -3.01 -12.53 -15.93
N LEU A 257 -3.94 -12.37 -14.98
CA LEU A 257 -4.50 -13.45 -14.17
C LEU A 257 -6.02 -13.27 -14.07
N ALA A 258 -6.77 -14.19 -14.66
CA ALA A 258 -8.22 -14.11 -14.71
C ALA A 258 -8.87 -14.71 -13.44
N GLY A 259 -9.68 -13.93 -12.73
CA GLY A 259 -10.56 -14.41 -11.69
C GLY A 259 -11.71 -15.26 -12.26
N THR A 260 -12.25 -16.15 -11.45
CA THR A 260 -13.38 -17.00 -11.82
C THR A 260 -14.46 -16.89 -10.76
N PRO A 261 -15.69 -16.49 -11.10
CA PRO A 261 -16.81 -16.42 -10.15
C PRO A 261 -17.47 -17.78 -9.89
N GLY A 262 -18.44 -17.81 -8.98
CA GLY A 262 -19.30 -18.95 -8.71
C GLY A 262 -18.68 -20.02 -7.80
N ALA A 263 -19.14 -21.28 -7.92
CA ALA A 263 -18.72 -22.36 -7.03
C ALA A 263 -17.22 -22.72 -7.15
N ALA A 264 -16.62 -22.47 -8.31
CA ALA A 264 -15.21 -22.66 -8.55
C ALA A 264 -14.39 -21.37 -8.33
N LYS A 265 -14.90 -20.44 -7.51
CA LYS A 265 -14.31 -19.12 -7.30
C LYS A 265 -12.81 -19.17 -7.09
N VAL A 266 -12.11 -18.36 -7.88
CA VAL A 266 -10.70 -18.03 -7.75
C VAL A 266 -10.57 -16.53 -7.95
N GLY A 267 -9.79 -15.86 -7.13
CA GLY A 267 -9.48 -14.44 -7.29
C GLY A 267 -7.99 -14.17 -7.15
N TYR A 268 -7.54 -13.11 -7.80
CA TYR A 268 -6.19 -12.59 -7.74
C TYR A 268 -6.24 -11.11 -7.40
N SER A 269 -5.41 -10.67 -6.45
CA SER A 269 -5.37 -9.29 -5.99
C SER A 269 -3.95 -8.87 -5.63
N ASP A 270 -3.75 -7.56 -5.42
CA ASP A 270 -2.52 -6.97 -4.92
C ASP A 270 -1.31 -7.23 -5.84
N PRO A 271 -1.34 -6.78 -7.11
CA PRO A 271 -0.24 -6.96 -8.04
C PRO A 271 1.02 -6.25 -7.54
N SER A 272 2.17 -6.88 -7.70
CA SER A 272 3.47 -6.30 -7.42
C SER A 272 4.52 -6.84 -8.38
N PHE A 273 5.32 -5.95 -8.97
CA PHE A 273 6.34 -6.34 -9.93
C PHE A 273 7.71 -6.48 -9.27
N VAL A 274 8.50 -7.43 -9.77
CA VAL A 274 9.96 -7.47 -9.59
C VAL A 274 10.57 -7.75 -10.95
N VAL A 275 11.50 -6.91 -11.38
CA VAL A 275 12.19 -7.09 -12.66
C VAL A 275 13.62 -7.55 -12.40
N ASP A 276 13.96 -8.73 -12.90
CA ASP A 276 15.35 -9.17 -12.98
C ASP A 276 15.99 -8.54 -14.22
N ARG A 277 16.74 -7.49 -14.02
CA ARG A 277 17.38 -6.74 -15.11
C ARG A 277 18.54 -7.49 -15.74
N THR A 278 19.01 -8.57 -15.11
CA THR A 278 20.06 -9.45 -15.65
C THR A 278 19.51 -10.37 -16.73
N THR A 279 18.34 -10.95 -16.49
CA THR A 279 17.70 -11.91 -17.41
C THR A 279 16.60 -11.29 -18.28
N GLY A 280 16.10 -10.12 -17.90
CA GLY A 280 14.93 -9.48 -18.50
C GLY A 280 13.59 -10.06 -18.02
N THR A 281 13.61 -11.02 -17.11
CA THR A 281 12.39 -11.64 -16.58
C THR A 281 11.63 -10.68 -15.67
N ILE A 282 10.32 -10.57 -15.91
CA ILE A 282 9.42 -9.77 -15.07
C ILE A 282 8.57 -10.73 -14.25
N PHE A 283 8.65 -10.63 -12.93
CA PHE A 283 7.80 -11.37 -12.00
C PHE A 283 6.61 -10.49 -11.60
N LEU A 284 5.40 -11.03 -11.70
CA LEU A 284 4.18 -10.42 -11.20
C LEU A 284 3.65 -11.25 -10.04
N PHE A 285 3.86 -10.75 -8.84
CA PHE A 285 3.34 -11.33 -7.60
C PHE A 285 1.89 -10.92 -7.41
N SER A 286 1.13 -11.78 -6.75
CA SER A 286 -0.25 -11.52 -6.38
C SER A 286 -0.67 -12.37 -5.19
N VAL A 287 -1.77 -11.98 -4.55
CA VAL A 287 -2.56 -12.84 -3.68
C VAL A 287 -3.45 -13.71 -4.57
N LYS A 288 -3.48 -15.03 -4.31
CA LYS A 288 -4.48 -15.93 -4.88
C LYS A 288 -5.42 -16.40 -3.76
N SER A 289 -6.70 -16.16 -3.92
CA SER A 289 -7.73 -16.50 -2.94
C SER A 289 -8.81 -17.39 -3.55
N TYR A 290 -9.42 -18.20 -2.71
CA TYR A 290 -10.63 -18.96 -3.03
C TYR A 290 -11.79 -18.48 -2.14
N ASP A 291 -11.89 -19.02 -0.91
CA ASP A 291 -13.00 -18.73 0.00
C ASP A 291 -12.57 -17.93 1.25
N ALA A 292 -11.27 -17.77 1.47
CA ALA A 292 -10.70 -17.04 2.61
C ALA A 292 -10.08 -15.71 2.18
N GLY A 293 -10.37 -14.66 2.93
CA GLY A 293 -9.69 -13.38 2.91
C GLY A 293 -8.53 -13.32 3.93
N LEU A 294 -7.97 -12.12 4.14
CA LEU A 294 -6.75 -11.90 4.91
C LEU A 294 -6.79 -12.55 6.31
N PHE A 295 -7.79 -12.23 7.12
CA PHE A 295 -7.90 -12.71 8.51
C PHE A 295 -8.75 -13.96 8.68
N GLN A 296 -9.31 -14.51 7.59
CA GLN A 296 -10.03 -15.79 7.56
C GLN A 296 -9.14 -16.94 7.08
N SER A 297 -7.95 -16.65 6.59
CA SER A 297 -6.98 -17.65 6.13
C SER A 297 -6.58 -18.60 7.26
N GLN A 298 -6.21 -19.82 6.90
CA GLN A 298 -5.74 -20.86 7.82
C GLN A 298 -4.26 -21.16 7.61
N LEU A 299 -3.67 -21.86 8.57
CA LEU A 299 -2.33 -22.42 8.44
C LEU A 299 -2.31 -23.46 7.30
N GLY A 300 -1.18 -23.51 6.60
CA GLY A 300 -0.93 -24.50 5.55
C GLY A 300 -0.34 -23.93 4.29
N THR A 301 0.09 -24.83 3.40
CA THR A 301 0.76 -24.49 2.14
C THR A 301 0.21 -25.26 0.94
N ASP A 302 -0.78 -26.15 1.14
CA ASP A 302 -1.40 -26.90 0.05
C ASP A 302 -2.06 -25.96 -0.95
N PRO A 303 -1.59 -25.87 -2.21
CA PRO A 303 -2.10 -24.93 -3.21
C PRO A 303 -3.57 -25.18 -3.61
N ALA A 304 -4.12 -26.33 -3.27
CA ALA A 304 -5.53 -26.67 -3.51
C ALA A 304 -6.45 -26.28 -2.34
N ALA A 305 -5.89 -25.92 -1.19
CA ALA A 305 -6.67 -25.57 0.00
C ALA A 305 -7.41 -24.23 -0.20
N ARG A 306 -8.74 -24.30 -0.17
CA ARG A 306 -9.61 -23.14 -0.45
C ARG A 306 -9.72 -22.16 0.73
N ASN A 307 -9.35 -22.59 1.93
CA ASN A 307 -9.36 -21.80 3.17
C ASN A 307 -8.01 -21.14 3.48
N ILE A 308 -7.09 -21.10 2.51
CA ILE A 308 -5.77 -20.48 2.62
C ILE A 308 -5.70 -19.29 1.64
N LEU A 309 -5.15 -18.19 2.11
CA LEU A 309 -4.74 -17.08 1.25
C LEU A 309 -3.33 -17.37 0.74
N HIS A 310 -3.18 -17.56 -0.56
CA HIS A 310 -1.95 -18.04 -1.18
C HIS A 310 -1.06 -16.91 -1.72
N ALA A 311 0.24 -17.07 -1.57
CA ALA A 311 1.22 -16.32 -2.34
C ALA A 311 1.33 -16.91 -3.75
N HIS A 312 1.25 -16.08 -4.77
CA HIS A 312 1.23 -16.49 -6.17
C HIS A 312 2.15 -15.61 -7.00
N VAL A 313 2.73 -16.19 -8.05
CA VAL A 313 3.60 -15.47 -9.00
C VAL A 313 3.40 -16.00 -10.41
N VAL A 314 3.52 -15.10 -11.39
CA VAL A 314 3.55 -15.40 -12.82
C VAL A 314 4.70 -14.60 -13.45
N GLU A 315 5.22 -15.05 -14.59
CA GLU A 315 6.40 -14.49 -15.23
C GLU A 315 6.10 -14.00 -16.63
N SER A 316 6.82 -12.96 -17.06
CA SER A 316 6.91 -12.56 -18.45
C SER A 316 8.37 -12.55 -18.91
N HIS A 317 8.64 -13.10 -20.11
CA HIS A 317 9.95 -13.12 -20.75
C HIS A 317 9.98 -12.32 -22.05
N ASP A 318 8.90 -11.61 -22.35
CA ASP A 318 8.66 -10.85 -23.59
C ASP A 318 8.23 -9.39 -23.30
N ASN A 319 8.78 -8.82 -22.24
CA ASN A 319 8.54 -7.43 -21.83
C ASN A 319 7.07 -7.13 -21.45
N GLY A 320 6.35 -8.10 -20.92
CA GLY A 320 4.98 -7.96 -20.45
C GLY A 320 3.91 -8.24 -21.53
N GLU A 321 4.28 -8.70 -22.73
CA GLU A 321 3.26 -9.05 -23.75
C GLU A 321 2.47 -10.29 -23.36
N THR A 322 3.16 -11.31 -22.79
CA THR A 322 2.50 -12.53 -22.29
C THR A 322 2.98 -12.91 -20.89
N TRP A 323 2.12 -13.63 -20.16
CA TRP A 323 2.38 -14.10 -18.80
C TRP A 323 2.32 -15.63 -18.76
N VAL A 324 3.38 -16.25 -18.24
CA VAL A 324 3.61 -17.69 -18.23
C VAL A 324 3.97 -18.19 -16.84
N ASN A 325 4.05 -19.51 -16.65
CA ASN A 325 4.48 -20.17 -15.42
C ASN A 325 3.73 -19.74 -14.15
N PRO A 326 2.36 -19.67 -14.16
CA PRO A 326 1.61 -19.31 -12.97
C PRO A 326 1.81 -20.38 -11.88
N ARG A 327 2.33 -19.97 -10.72
CA ARG A 327 2.60 -20.89 -9.62
C ARG A 327 2.28 -20.30 -8.25
N THR A 328 1.80 -21.16 -7.37
CA THR A 328 1.65 -20.86 -5.94
C THR A 328 3.00 -21.11 -5.26
N ILE A 329 3.49 -20.13 -4.53
CA ILE A 329 4.77 -20.15 -3.81
C ILE A 329 4.57 -19.99 -2.29
N THR A 330 3.39 -20.37 -1.79
CA THR A 330 3.04 -20.25 -0.37
C THR A 330 4.03 -21.01 0.51
N ASP A 331 4.45 -22.21 0.10
CA ASP A 331 5.44 -23.05 0.78
C ASP A 331 6.81 -22.35 0.90
N GLN A 332 7.24 -21.67 -0.15
CA GLN A 332 8.50 -20.92 -0.20
C GLN A 332 8.44 -19.67 0.69
N VAL A 333 7.36 -18.87 0.56
CA VAL A 333 7.15 -17.65 1.36
C VAL A 333 7.02 -17.94 2.86
N THR A 334 6.52 -19.14 3.22
CA THR A 334 6.35 -19.54 4.63
C THR A 334 7.39 -20.53 5.12
N ALA A 335 8.46 -20.74 4.38
CA ALA A 335 9.53 -21.69 4.76
C ALA A 335 10.07 -21.35 6.16
N GLY A 336 10.10 -22.35 7.06
CA GLY A 336 10.46 -22.19 8.47
C GLY A 336 9.32 -21.69 9.39
N HIS A 337 8.19 -21.20 8.83
CA HIS A 337 7.07 -20.61 9.57
C HIS A 337 5.70 -21.22 9.23
N THR A 338 5.67 -22.41 8.63
CA THR A 338 4.43 -23.07 8.18
C THR A 338 3.44 -23.37 9.31
N GLY A 339 3.90 -23.53 10.55
CA GLY A 339 3.09 -23.70 11.75
C GLY A 339 2.74 -22.41 12.48
N GLU A 340 3.19 -21.27 11.98
CA GLU A 340 3.07 -19.96 12.65
C GLU A 340 2.24 -18.98 11.83
N TRP A 341 2.57 -18.79 10.55
CA TRP A 341 1.92 -17.78 9.69
C TRP A 341 0.65 -18.34 9.05
N PHE A 342 -0.49 -17.85 9.52
CA PHE A 342 -1.79 -18.26 8.95
C PHE A 342 -2.19 -17.42 7.74
N THR A 343 -1.63 -16.22 7.59
CA THR A 343 -1.92 -15.33 6.47
C THR A 343 -0.66 -14.65 5.96
N ARG A 344 -0.67 -14.30 4.69
CA ARG A 344 0.39 -13.60 3.96
C ARG A 344 -0.17 -12.95 2.71
N PHE A 345 0.39 -11.78 2.35
CA PHE A 345 0.12 -11.15 1.06
C PHE A 345 1.33 -10.34 0.61
N ALA A 346 1.55 -10.28 -0.71
CA ALA A 346 2.56 -9.41 -1.30
C ALA A 346 2.12 -7.95 -1.16
N SER A 347 3.00 -7.08 -0.70
CA SER A 347 2.77 -5.64 -0.74
C SER A 347 2.73 -5.19 -2.19
N SER A 348 1.57 -4.67 -2.62
CA SER A 348 1.32 -4.25 -4.01
C SER A 348 2.22 -3.11 -4.47
N GLY A 349 2.45 -2.99 -5.77
CA GLY A 349 3.29 -1.99 -6.41
C GLY A 349 4.54 -2.58 -7.02
N GLU A 350 5.69 -2.44 -6.37
CA GLU A 350 6.92 -3.08 -6.82
C GLU A 350 7.85 -3.49 -5.68
N GLY A 351 8.64 -4.55 -5.93
CA GLY A 351 9.85 -4.88 -5.22
C GLY A 351 11.08 -4.40 -5.99
N ILE A 352 12.26 -4.85 -5.61
CA ILE A 352 13.52 -4.34 -6.15
C ILE A 352 14.49 -5.45 -6.53
N GLN A 353 15.46 -5.12 -7.40
CA GLN A 353 16.72 -5.86 -7.55
C GLN A 353 17.85 -5.04 -6.95
N LEU A 354 18.61 -5.64 -6.04
CA LEU A 354 19.76 -4.99 -5.41
C LEU A 354 20.89 -4.78 -6.41
N ARG A 355 21.57 -3.65 -6.30
CA ARG A 355 22.62 -3.23 -7.21
C ARG A 355 23.99 -3.14 -6.55
N TYR A 356 24.02 -2.96 -5.23
CA TYR A 356 25.22 -2.63 -4.47
C TYR A 356 25.66 -3.79 -3.57
N GLY A 357 26.94 -3.77 -3.25
CA GLY A 357 27.54 -4.64 -2.22
C GLY A 357 27.43 -6.14 -2.48
N ALA A 358 27.49 -6.91 -1.40
CA ALA A 358 27.60 -8.38 -1.45
C ALA A 358 26.34 -9.10 -1.96
N HIS A 359 25.20 -8.42 -1.99
CA HIS A 359 23.93 -8.98 -2.42
C HIS A 359 23.45 -8.42 -3.76
N ALA A 360 24.33 -7.77 -4.53
CA ALA A 360 24.02 -7.28 -5.87
C ALA A 360 23.42 -8.40 -6.75
N GLY A 361 22.31 -8.11 -7.43
CA GLY A 361 21.56 -9.08 -8.22
C GLY A 361 20.40 -9.76 -7.47
N ARG A 362 20.35 -9.72 -6.14
CA ARG A 362 19.25 -10.26 -5.33
C ARG A 362 17.94 -9.57 -5.69
N LEU A 363 16.90 -10.37 -5.91
CA LEU A 363 15.52 -9.89 -6.10
C LEU A 363 14.81 -9.89 -4.75
N ILE A 364 14.04 -8.85 -4.45
CA ILE A 364 13.29 -8.73 -3.19
C ILE A 364 11.85 -8.32 -3.47
N GLN A 365 10.89 -9.08 -2.94
CA GLN A 365 9.48 -8.74 -2.84
C GLN A 365 9.08 -8.64 -1.37
N GLN A 366 8.41 -7.54 -1.00
CA GLN A 366 7.92 -7.36 0.36
C GLN A 366 6.57 -8.06 0.57
N TYR A 367 6.42 -8.65 1.74
CA TYR A 367 5.19 -9.29 2.19
C TYR A 367 4.76 -8.75 3.57
N ALA A 368 3.48 -8.85 3.84
CA ALA A 368 2.94 -8.77 5.19
C ALA A 368 2.42 -10.15 5.61
N VAL A 369 2.75 -10.56 6.83
CA VAL A 369 2.39 -11.87 7.41
C VAL A 369 1.84 -11.71 8.82
N ALA A 370 1.05 -12.68 9.30
CA ALA A 370 0.61 -12.70 10.71
C ALA A 370 0.69 -14.11 11.30
N ASN A 371 1.02 -14.16 12.58
CA ASN A 371 1.03 -15.39 13.36
C ASN A 371 -0.39 -15.83 13.71
N SER A 372 -0.62 -17.15 13.77
CA SER A 372 -1.87 -17.73 14.21
C SER A 372 -2.29 -17.21 15.58
N GLY A 373 -3.55 -16.78 15.68
CA GLY A 373 -4.10 -16.17 16.90
C GLY A 373 -3.79 -14.68 17.07
N SER A 374 -3.13 -14.03 16.09
CA SER A 374 -2.82 -12.60 16.09
C SER A 374 -3.43 -11.94 14.85
N THR A 375 -3.86 -10.69 14.99
CA THR A 375 -4.20 -9.80 13.87
C THR A 375 -3.11 -8.77 13.60
N SER A 376 -2.01 -8.79 14.37
CA SER A 376 -0.86 -7.91 14.15
C SER A 376 -0.04 -8.43 12.98
N LEU A 377 0.06 -7.61 11.95
CA LEU A 377 0.87 -7.89 10.77
C LEU A 377 2.34 -7.55 11.04
N MET A 378 3.23 -8.28 10.40
CA MET A 378 4.68 -8.10 10.39
C MET A 378 5.14 -8.00 8.94
N ALA A 379 6.10 -7.13 8.68
CA ALA A 379 6.75 -7.08 7.36
C ALA A 379 7.81 -8.17 7.24
N VAL A 380 7.92 -8.75 6.05
CA VAL A 380 8.97 -9.73 5.74
C VAL A 380 9.45 -9.53 4.30
N SER A 381 10.76 -9.55 4.10
CA SER A 381 11.33 -9.62 2.75
C SER A 381 11.34 -11.08 2.27
N VAL A 382 10.79 -11.30 1.10
CA VAL A 382 10.93 -12.57 0.38
C VAL A 382 11.90 -12.33 -0.76
N TYR A 383 13.02 -13.04 -0.77
CA TYR A 383 14.12 -12.77 -1.69
C TYR A 383 14.53 -14.00 -2.50
N SER A 384 15.15 -13.74 -3.64
CA SER A 384 15.75 -14.74 -4.53
C SER A 384 17.18 -14.34 -4.89
N ASP A 385 18.09 -15.31 -4.78
CA ASP A 385 19.49 -15.21 -5.19
C ASP A 385 19.78 -16.02 -6.48
N ASP A 386 18.73 -16.56 -7.10
CA ASP A 386 18.80 -17.47 -8.25
C ASP A 386 17.87 -17.05 -9.40
N HIS A 387 17.77 -15.74 -9.62
CA HIS A 387 16.96 -15.14 -10.69
C HIS A 387 15.48 -15.51 -10.64
N GLY A 388 14.91 -15.67 -9.43
CA GLY A 388 13.49 -15.96 -9.22
C GLY A 388 13.10 -17.44 -9.35
N ALA A 389 14.09 -18.35 -9.52
CA ALA A 389 13.83 -19.78 -9.54
C ALA A 389 13.31 -20.27 -8.19
N THR A 390 13.87 -19.78 -7.08
CA THR A 390 13.39 -20.02 -5.72
C THR A 390 13.29 -18.73 -4.90
N TRP A 391 12.36 -18.72 -3.95
CA TRP A 391 12.11 -17.59 -3.05
C TRP A 391 12.24 -18.02 -1.60
N LYS A 392 12.82 -17.17 -0.75
CA LYS A 392 13.06 -17.45 0.67
C LYS A 392 12.60 -16.27 1.51
N PRO A 393 11.92 -16.50 2.65
CA PRO A 393 11.61 -15.43 3.59
C PRO A 393 12.85 -15.08 4.41
N GLY A 394 13.01 -13.79 4.70
CA GLY A 394 13.85 -13.31 5.79
C GLY A 394 13.14 -13.43 7.13
N ALA A 395 13.78 -12.94 8.19
CA ALA A 395 13.12 -12.80 9.49
C ALA A 395 12.04 -11.72 9.45
N PRO A 396 10.87 -11.95 10.06
CA PRO A 396 9.83 -10.93 10.15
C PRO A 396 10.28 -9.79 11.08
N THR A 397 9.76 -8.59 10.82
CA THR A 397 9.89 -7.46 11.74
C THR A 397 9.08 -7.72 13.02
N GLU A 398 9.23 -6.85 14.01
CA GLU A 398 8.24 -6.74 15.10
C GLU A 398 6.87 -6.37 14.52
N GLY A 399 5.78 -6.60 15.28
CA GLY A 399 4.41 -6.36 14.83
C GLY A 399 4.08 -4.89 14.58
N SER A 400 2.89 -4.66 14.02
CA SER A 400 2.31 -3.35 13.64
C SER A 400 2.72 -2.81 12.26
N ALA A 401 3.43 -3.58 11.45
CA ALA A 401 3.63 -3.32 10.03
C ALA A 401 2.45 -3.84 9.20
N ASP A 402 2.17 -3.19 8.10
CA ASP A 402 1.15 -3.59 7.13
C ASP A 402 1.80 -3.54 5.73
N GLU A 403 1.13 -2.98 4.71
CA GLU A 403 1.74 -2.79 3.39
C GLU A 403 3.04 -2.00 3.50
N ASN A 404 4.10 -2.58 2.97
CA ASN A 404 5.45 -2.07 3.16
C ASN A 404 6.25 -2.13 1.85
N LYS A 405 7.21 -1.25 1.72
CA LYS A 405 8.12 -1.13 0.58
C LYS A 405 9.55 -1.20 1.06
N VAL A 406 10.42 -1.54 0.14
CA VAL A 406 11.87 -1.54 0.36
C VAL A 406 12.56 -0.72 -0.70
N VAL A 407 13.58 0.03 -0.31
CA VAL A 407 14.50 0.71 -1.22
C VAL A 407 15.93 0.47 -0.79
N GLU A 408 16.82 0.29 -1.76
CA GLU A 408 18.25 0.18 -1.52
C GLU A 408 18.84 1.58 -1.37
N LEU A 409 19.52 1.85 -0.26
CA LEU A 409 20.18 3.11 0.04
C LEU A 409 21.52 3.23 -0.70
N SER A 410 22.08 4.45 -0.71
CA SER A 410 23.32 4.74 -1.44
C SER A 410 24.52 3.89 -1.02
N ASP A 411 24.53 3.36 0.19
CA ASP A 411 25.58 2.56 0.80
C ASP A 411 25.29 1.04 0.84
N GLY A 412 24.27 0.58 0.11
CA GLY A 412 23.87 -0.82 0.02
C GLY A 412 23.01 -1.33 1.18
N ARG A 413 22.76 -0.51 2.22
CA ARG A 413 21.73 -0.83 3.22
C ARG A 413 20.34 -0.78 2.58
N LEU A 414 19.36 -1.38 3.24
CA LEU A 414 17.98 -1.30 2.80
C LEU A 414 17.15 -0.51 3.82
N LEU A 415 16.28 0.36 3.30
CA LEU A 415 15.24 1.04 4.06
C LEU A 415 13.89 0.38 3.77
N LEU A 416 13.25 -0.17 4.79
CA LEU A 416 11.86 -0.58 4.77
C LEU A 416 11.00 0.59 5.22
N ASN A 417 9.97 0.92 4.45
CA ASN A 417 8.96 1.92 4.77
C ASN A 417 7.58 1.28 4.78
N SER A 418 6.88 1.30 5.91
CA SER A 418 5.63 0.59 6.12
C SER A 418 4.49 1.51 6.56
N ARG A 419 3.29 1.20 6.07
CA ARG A 419 2.04 1.64 6.64
C ARG A 419 1.89 1.09 8.05
N THR A 420 1.36 1.89 8.99
CA THR A 420 1.02 1.43 10.34
C THR A 420 -0.28 0.64 10.35
N GLN A 421 -0.36 -0.42 11.12
CA GLN A 421 -1.60 -1.16 11.31
C GLN A 421 -2.51 -0.50 12.37
N GLY A 422 -1.95 0.20 13.33
CA GLY A 422 -2.67 0.79 14.46
C GLY A 422 -3.29 2.16 14.17
N THR A 423 -2.66 3.20 14.66
CA THR A 423 -3.10 4.59 14.51
C THR A 423 -2.58 5.19 13.20
N ALA A 424 -3.41 6.00 12.52
CA ALA A 424 -2.95 6.84 11.43
C ALA A 424 -2.01 7.94 11.93
N GLY A 425 -1.22 8.50 11.04
CA GLY A 425 -0.41 9.69 11.32
C GLY A 425 0.94 9.68 10.65
N GLN A 426 1.74 8.62 10.77
CA GLN A 426 3.10 8.56 10.24
C GLN A 426 3.43 7.17 9.68
N ARG A 427 4.51 7.13 8.88
CA ARG A 427 5.10 5.88 8.38
C ARG A 427 6.01 5.25 9.42
N LEU A 428 6.14 3.91 9.35
CA LEU A 428 7.16 3.14 10.08
C LEU A 428 8.34 2.83 9.16
N GLU A 429 9.55 2.89 9.72
CA GLU A 429 10.77 2.58 8.99
C GLU A 429 11.68 1.65 9.78
N ALA A 430 12.38 0.77 9.06
CA ALA A 430 13.42 -0.08 9.61
C ALA A 430 14.59 -0.21 8.61
N ILE A 431 15.79 -0.50 9.11
CA ILE A 431 17.00 -0.68 8.28
C ILE A 431 17.43 -2.13 8.31
N SER A 432 17.81 -2.64 7.14
CA SER A 432 18.50 -3.92 6.99
C SER A 432 19.94 -3.68 6.53
N TYR A 433 20.87 -4.48 7.09
CA TYR A 433 22.30 -4.46 6.79
C TYR A 433 22.76 -5.72 6.07
N ASP A 434 21.87 -6.65 5.80
CA ASP A 434 22.14 -8.00 5.28
C ASP A 434 21.32 -8.35 4.04
N GLY A 435 20.95 -7.32 3.26
CA GLY A 435 20.17 -7.49 2.04
C GLY A 435 18.75 -7.99 2.27
N GLY A 436 18.10 -7.54 3.35
CA GLY A 436 16.70 -7.81 3.66
C GLY A 436 16.44 -9.11 4.43
N GLN A 437 17.49 -9.80 4.89
CA GLN A 437 17.34 -11.05 5.66
C GLN A 437 16.84 -10.76 7.09
N THR A 438 17.31 -9.66 7.70
CA THR A 438 16.86 -9.21 9.02
C THR A 438 16.63 -7.70 9.01
N TRP A 439 15.79 -7.24 9.93
CA TRP A 439 15.41 -5.85 10.07
C TRP A 439 15.68 -5.35 11.48
N GLY A 440 16.16 -4.12 11.60
CA GLY A 440 16.26 -3.41 12.87
C GLY A 440 14.87 -3.03 13.42
N PRO A 441 14.83 -2.43 14.62
CA PRO A 441 13.58 -1.97 15.23
C PRO A 441 12.93 -0.87 14.38
N PHE A 442 11.60 -0.79 14.45
CA PHE A 442 10.85 0.28 13.80
C PHE A 442 11.10 1.63 14.46
N ARG A 443 11.21 2.65 13.61
CA ARG A 443 11.11 4.07 13.98
C ARG A 443 9.93 4.70 13.23
N HIS A 444 9.32 5.73 13.82
CA HIS A 444 8.37 6.59 13.10
C HIS A 444 9.13 7.61 12.28
N ASN A 445 8.73 7.78 11.03
CA ASN A 445 9.16 8.91 10.22
C ASN A 445 8.13 10.03 10.35
N TRP A 446 8.51 11.12 11.00
CA TRP A 446 7.61 12.23 11.33
C TRP A 446 7.37 13.19 10.16
N ASP A 447 8.24 13.15 9.14
CA ASP A 447 8.08 13.95 7.92
C ASP A 447 7.05 13.32 6.97
N LEU A 448 6.79 12.02 7.11
CA LEU A 448 5.90 11.27 6.23
C LEU A 448 4.54 11.03 6.90
N THR A 449 3.64 12.00 6.72
CA THR A 449 2.24 11.89 7.16
C THR A 449 1.50 10.81 6.38
N ASP A 450 0.69 9.97 7.05
CA ASP A 450 0.03 8.82 6.41
C ASP A 450 -1.34 8.49 7.06
N PRO A 451 -2.42 8.30 6.28
CA PRO A 451 -3.74 7.93 6.78
C PRO A 451 -3.95 6.41 6.89
N ARG A 452 -2.91 5.63 7.05
CA ARG A 452 -2.85 4.17 6.89
C ARG A 452 -3.13 3.77 5.43
N ASN A 453 -2.22 4.19 4.56
CA ASN A 453 -2.33 4.00 3.13
C ASN A 453 -1.12 3.24 2.58
N ASN A 454 -1.28 2.52 1.46
CA ASN A 454 -0.12 2.05 0.71
C ASN A 454 0.60 3.25 0.09
N ALA A 455 1.91 3.19 0.06
CA ALA A 455 2.77 4.24 -0.45
C ALA A 455 3.82 3.65 -1.39
N SER A 456 4.59 4.49 -2.05
CA SER A 456 5.73 4.08 -2.85
C SER A 456 6.98 4.82 -2.39
N ILE A 457 8.10 4.11 -2.33
CA ILE A 457 9.43 4.69 -2.11
C ILE A 457 10.37 4.09 -3.12
N ILE A 458 11.09 4.93 -3.84
CA ILE A 458 12.04 4.53 -4.88
C ILE A 458 13.32 5.34 -4.80
N ARG A 459 14.41 4.80 -5.34
CA ARG A 459 15.58 5.59 -5.67
C ARG A 459 15.32 6.35 -6.97
N ALA A 460 15.53 7.68 -6.95
CA ALA A 460 15.28 8.53 -8.12
C ALA A 460 16.15 8.13 -9.32
N TYR A 461 17.41 7.82 -9.06
CA TYR A 461 18.39 7.42 -10.06
C TYR A 461 18.91 6.01 -9.77
N PRO A 462 18.18 4.95 -10.19
CA PRO A 462 18.51 3.57 -9.80
C PRO A 462 19.88 3.11 -10.34
N ASP A 463 20.38 3.70 -11.41
CA ASP A 463 21.66 3.34 -12.02
C ASP A 463 22.84 4.18 -11.49
N ALA A 464 22.59 5.09 -10.53
CA ALA A 464 23.64 5.90 -9.92
C ALA A 464 24.68 5.02 -9.21
N PRO A 465 25.99 5.38 -9.26
CA PRO A 465 27.03 4.62 -8.57
C PRO A 465 26.82 4.58 -7.06
N GLU A 466 27.26 3.48 -6.41
CA GLU A 466 27.23 3.35 -4.95
C GLU A 466 27.94 4.54 -4.28
N GLY A 467 27.32 5.11 -3.23
CA GLY A 467 27.85 6.26 -2.48
C GLY A 467 27.69 7.62 -3.15
N SER A 468 27.31 7.69 -4.42
CA SER A 468 27.18 8.95 -5.18
C SER A 468 26.07 9.86 -4.63
N ALA A 469 26.15 11.16 -4.97
CA ALA A 469 25.14 12.11 -4.58
C ALA A 469 23.75 11.76 -5.17
N ARG A 470 23.70 11.30 -6.43
CA ARG A 470 22.46 10.83 -7.06
C ARG A 470 21.89 9.58 -6.41
N ALA A 471 22.73 8.65 -5.92
CA ALA A 471 22.30 7.43 -5.26
C ALA A 471 21.53 7.70 -3.95
N ARG A 472 21.77 8.85 -3.31
CA ARG A 472 21.09 9.28 -2.06
C ARG A 472 19.70 9.86 -2.28
N ILE A 473 19.34 10.14 -3.53
CA ILE A 473 18.06 10.80 -3.83
C ILE A 473 16.95 9.75 -3.89
N LEU A 474 16.00 9.88 -2.96
CA LEU A 474 14.81 9.05 -2.90
C LEU A 474 13.56 9.88 -3.24
N LEU A 475 12.58 9.22 -3.86
CA LEU A 475 11.23 9.75 -4.05
C LEU A 475 10.24 8.92 -3.24
N PHE A 476 9.29 9.60 -2.62
CA PHE A 476 8.21 8.98 -1.86
C PHE A 476 6.86 9.56 -2.29
N SER A 477 5.86 8.70 -2.53
CA SER A 477 4.50 9.14 -2.86
C SER A 477 3.46 8.46 -1.97
N ASN A 478 2.53 9.27 -1.46
CA ASN A 478 1.37 8.78 -0.72
C ASN A 478 0.24 9.83 -0.65
N ALA A 479 -0.85 9.48 0.04
CA ALA A 479 -1.83 10.44 0.51
C ALA A 479 -1.27 11.19 1.72
N ASP A 480 -0.90 12.46 1.55
CA ASP A 480 -0.31 13.29 2.60
C ASP A 480 -1.39 13.86 3.52
N SER A 481 -1.87 13.03 4.40
CA SER A 481 -2.91 13.35 5.38
C SER A 481 -2.80 12.40 6.57
N SER A 482 -3.09 12.88 7.77
CA SER A 482 -3.11 12.04 8.97
C SER A 482 -4.45 11.31 9.19
N SER A 483 -5.49 11.60 8.38
CA SER A 483 -6.85 11.13 8.67
C SER A 483 -7.65 10.66 7.47
N ALA A 484 -7.33 11.13 6.26
CA ALA A 484 -8.09 10.85 5.05
C ALA A 484 -7.17 10.42 3.90
N ARG A 485 -7.67 9.56 3.02
CA ARG A 485 -6.99 9.19 1.77
C ARG A 485 -7.20 10.30 0.75
N ALA A 486 -6.40 11.34 0.86
CA ALA A 486 -6.47 12.55 0.04
C ALA A 486 -5.10 13.25 0.01
N ASN A 487 -4.99 14.25 -0.85
CA ASN A 487 -3.82 15.08 -0.98
C ASN A 487 -2.58 14.30 -1.42
N GLY A 488 -2.67 13.67 -2.60
CA GLY A 488 -1.57 12.90 -3.20
C GLY A 488 -0.33 13.76 -3.40
N THR A 489 0.78 13.39 -2.75
CA THR A 489 2.01 14.19 -2.70
C THR A 489 3.21 13.32 -3.03
N ILE A 490 4.16 13.86 -3.81
CA ILE A 490 5.49 13.29 -4.01
C ILE A 490 6.49 14.13 -3.24
N ARG A 491 7.29 13.48 -2.38
CA ARG A 491 8.37 14.09 -1.60
C ARG A 491 9.72 13.64 -2.12
N VAL A 492 10.72 14.48 -1.94
CA VAL A 492 12.12 14.22 -2.32
C VAL A 492 12.98 14.21 -1.06
N SER A 493 13.83 13.21 -0.93
CA SER A 493 14.94 13.16 0.02
C SER A 493 16.27 13.21 -0.73
N TYR A 494 17.27 13.88 -0.17
CA TYR A 494 18.64 13.97 -0.69
C TYR A 494 19.68 13.25 0.19
N ASP A 495 19.21 12.56 1.24
CA ASP A 495 20.02 12.00 2.31
C ASP A 495 19.58 10.58 2.73
N ASP A 496 19.25 9.74 1.72
CA ASP A 496 18.83 8.35 1.94
C ASP A 496 17.56 8.21 2.79
N GLY A 497 16.62 9.15 2.69
CA GLY A 497 15.34 9.12 3.40
C GLY A 497 15.42 9.61 4.86
N PHE A 498 16.55 10.24 5.26
CA PHE A 498 16.66 10.77 6.62
C PHE A 498 15.80 12.02 6.82
N THR A 499 15.76 12.93 5.81
CA THR A 499 14.86 14.08 5.76
C THR A 499 14.10 14.14 4.44
N TRP A 500 12.91 14.74 4.46
CA TRP A 500 12.04 14.90 3.30
C TRP A 500 11.59 16.34 3.15
N ASN A 501 11.49 16.82 1.90
CA ASN A 501 10.95 18.16 1.62
C ASN A 501 9.43 18.21 1.82
N ASP A 502 8.80 19.40 1.69
CA ASP A 502 7.36 19.60 1.79
C ASP A 502 6.56 18.87 0.69
N GLY A 503 7.21 18.50 -0.39
CA GLY A 503 6.68 17.74 -1.50
C GLY A 503 5.88 18.54 -2.53
N THR A 504 5.56 17.86 -3.64
CA THR A 504 4.75 18.40 -4.74
C THR A 504 3.42 17.66 -4.79
N VAL A 505 2.32 18.41 -4.69
CA VAL A 505 0.96 17.84 -4.75
C VAL A 505 0.61 17.54 -6.20
N PHE A 506 0.35 16.26 -6.53
CA PHE A 506 -0.12 15.83 -7.85
C PHE A 506 -1.64 15.63 -7.91
N GLU A 507 -2.27 15.39 -6.76
CA GLU A 507 -3.74 15.20 -6.64
C GLU A 507 -4.24 15.84 -5.35
N SER A 508 -4.96 16.96 -5.46
CA SER A 508 -5.47 17.69 -4.29
C SER A 508 -6.76 17.10 -3.70
N GLY A 509 -7.38 16.17 -4.41
CA GLY A 509 -8.63 15.54 -4.02
C GLY A 509 -8.45 14.19 -3.33
N GLU A 510 -9.52 13.37 -3.39
CA GLU A 510 -9.50 11.99 -2.92
C GLU A 510 -8.49 11.18 -3.73
N MET A 511 -7.49 10.67 -3.06
CA MET A 511 -6.42 9.85 -3.63
C MET A 511 -6.08 8.76 -2.62
N ALA A 512 -5.93 7.52 -3.09
CA ALA A 512 -5.61 6.41 -2.22
C ALA A 512 -4.20 5.84 -2.52
N TYR A 513 -4.08 4.67 -3.11
CA TYR A 513 -2.79 4.03 -3.35
C TYR A 513 -2.05 4.68 -4.52
N SER A 514 -0.72 4.70 -4.43
CA SER A 514 0.16 5.19 -5.49
C SER A 514 1.41 4.32 -5.62
N THR A 515 1.94 4.28 -6.84
CA THR A 515 3.21 3.63 -7.18
C THR A 515 4.01 4.54 -8.09
N LEU A 516 5.25 4.85 -7.68
CA LEU A 516 6.27 5.55 -8.45
C LEU A 516 7.21 4.55 -9.11
N HIS A 517 7.69 4.85 -10.31
CA HIS A 517 8.72 4.06 -10.98
C HIS A 517 9.59 4.95 -11.88
N PRO A 518 10.93 4.79 -11.90
CA PRO A 518 11.81 5.52 -12.82
C PRO A 518 11.66 4.97 -14.24
N LEU A 519 11.46 5.86 -15.24
CA LEU A 519 11.22 5.46 -16.62
C LEU A 519 12.49 5.30 -17.46
N GLY A 520 13.67 5.55 -16.88
CA GLY A 520 14.97 5.35 -17.52
C GLY A 520 15.43 6.50 -18.43
N ASP A 521 14.60 7.52 -18.64
CA ASP A 521 14.88 8.68 -19.49
C ASP A 521 15.00 10.01 -18.70
N GLY A 522 15.26 9.91 -17.39
CA GLY A 522 15.33 11.05 -16.48
C GLY A 522 13.98 11.54 -15.98
N THR A 523 12.92 10.79 -16.24
CA THR A 523 11.57 11.05 -15.71
C THR A 523 11.06 9.87 -14.89
N TRP A 524 9.97 10.10 -14.17
CA TRP A 524 9.32 9.09 -13.33
C TRP A 524 7.84 8.97 -13.70
N GLY A 525 7.34 7.74 -13.73
CA GLY A 525 5.93 7.43 -13.84
C GLY A 525 5.29 7.33 -12.46
N LEU A 526 4.09 7.86 -12.31
CA LEU A 526 3.24 7.73 -11.13
C LEU A 526 1.92 7.10 -11.56
N LEU A 527 1.56 5.96 -10.98
CA LEU A 527 0.26 5.32 -11.14
C LEU A 527 -0.50 5.38 -9.81
N TYR A 528 -1.75 5.85 -9.82
CA TYR A 528 -2.47 6.05 -8.57
C TYR A 528 -3.99 5.93 -8.69
N GLU A 529 -4.66 5.72 -7.54
CA GLU A 529 -6.12 5.71 -7.42
C GLU A 529 -6.64 7.12 -7.15
N SER A 530 -7.63 7.59 -7.92
CA SER A 530 -8.26 8.89 -7.75
C SER A 530 -9.78 8.81 -7.57
N GLY A 531 -10.40 9.93 -7.12
CA GLY A 531 -11.85 10.10 -7.07
C GLY A 531 -12.60 9.09 -6.20
N GLY A 532 -12.07 8.70 -5.05
CA GLY A 532 -12.68 7.72 -4.15
C GLY A 532 -12.72 6.30 -4.71
N TYR A 533 -11.59 5.83 -5.23
CA TYR A 533 -11.39 4.50 -5.88
C TYR A 533 -12.09 4.33 -7.23
N LYS A 534 -12.40 5.43 -7.93
CA LYS A 534 -13.11 5.35 -9.20
C LYS A 534 -12.19 5.18 -10.39
N ASN A 535 -10.96 5.68 -10.30
CA ASN A 535 -10.09 5.74 -11.48
C ASN A 535 -8.68 5.25 -11.14
N ILE A 536 -8.00 4.70 -12.14
CA ILE A 536 -6.54 4.52 -12.17
C ILE A 536 -5.98 5.57 -13.12
N GLU A 537 -5.13 6.44 -12.60
CA GLU A 537 -4.51 7.55 -13.34
C GLU A 537 -3.01 7.32 -13.45
N PHE A 538 -2.45 7.64 -14.60
CA PHE A 538 -1.00 7.69 -14.84
C PHE A 538 -0.57 9.14 -15.07
N VAL A 539 0.55 9.53 -14.47
CA VAL A 539 1.19 10.84 -14.67
C VAL A 539 2.69 10.62 -14.87
N ARG A 540 3.26 11.33 -15.82
CA ARG A 540 4.69 11.41 -16.00
C ARG A 540 5.21 12.71 -15.39
N VAL A 541 6.23 12.62 -14.54
CA VAL A 541 6.84 13.75 -13.85
C VAL A 541 8.34 13.81 -14.13
N ASP A 542 8.94 14.99 -14.07
CA ASP A 542 10.37 15.23 -14.23
C ASP A 542 10.94 15.99 -13.03
N ALA A 543 12.23 16.26 -13.06
CA ALA A 543 12.92 16.99 -11.99
C ALA A 543 12.34 18.40 -11.79
N ALA A 544 11.96 19.10 -12.85
CA ALA A 544 11.39 20.43 -12.77
C ALA A 544 10.00 20.42 -12.12
N TYR A 545 9.15 19.43 -12.46
CA TYR A 545 7.85 19.24 -11.83
C TYR A 545 7.96 18.97 -10.32
N LEU A 546 8.97 18.18 -9.90
CA LEU A 546 9.21 17.82 -8.51
C LEU A 546 9.99 18.88 -7.72
N GLY A 547 10.51 19.93 -8.38
CA GLY A 547 11.48 20.86 -7.77
C GLY A 547 12.77 20.15 -7.34
N LEU A 548 13.09 19.03 -7.99
CA LEU A 548 14.27 18.22 -7.68
C LEU A 548 15.51 18.89 -8.28
N THR A 549 16.50 19.12 -7.45
CA THR A 549 17.82 19.58 -7.89
C THR A 549 18.70 18.35 -8.15
N ASP A 550 19.01 18.09 -9.42
CA ASP A 550 19.95 17.03 -9.77
C ASP A 550 21.38 17.50 -9.45
N PRO A 551 22.12 16.80 -8.59
CA PRO A 551 23.52 17.15 -8.27
C PRO A 551 24.48 16.98 -9.45
N GLY A 552 24.01 16.46 -10.58
CA GLY A 552 24.83 16.05 -11.72
C GLY A 552 25.42 14.66 -11.53
N GLU A 553 26.08 14.15 -12.56
CA GLU A 553 26.91 12.98 -12.42
C GLU A 553 28.14 13.35 -11.59
N ASP A 554 28.52 12.52 -10.63
CA ASP A 554 29.82 12.63 -10.00
C ASP A 554 30.88 12.66 -11.13
N PRO A 555 31.89 13.56 -11.06
CA PRO A 555 32.91 13.60 -12.09
C PRO A 555 33.45 12.17 -12.26
N ALA A 556 33.38 11.67 -13.49
CA ALA A 556 33.93 10.35 -13.81
C ALA A 556 35.33 10.27 -13.18
N PRO A 557 35.71 9.16 -12.51
CA PRO A 557 37.05 9.03 -11.99
C PRO A 557 37.99 9.41 -13.14
N THR A 558 38.81 10.44 -12.90
CA THR A 558 39.77 10.92 -13.90
C THR A 558 40.45 9.69 -14.48
N PRO A 559 40.38 9.44 -15.80
CA PRO A 559 41.07 8.31 -16.36
C PRO A 559 42.51 8.40 -15.90
N ASP A 560 43.00 7.30 -15.32
CA ASP A 560 44.42 7.18 -15.01
C ASP A 560 45.20 7.73 -16.20
N PRO A 561 46.13 8.69 -16.04
CA PRO A 561 46.78 9.33 -17.16
C PRO A 561 47.33 8.23 -18.05
N GLN A 562 46.82 8.19 -19.27
CA GLN A 562 47.24 7.25 -20.29
C GLN A 562 48.80 7.32 -20.36
N PRO A 563 49.48 6.18 -20.21
CA PRO A 563 50.94 6.20 -20.25
C PRO A 563 51.39 6.88 -21.55
N THR A 564 52.13 7.96 -21.42
CA THR A 564 52.81 8.62 -22.54
C THR A 564 53.64 7.58 -23.28
N PRO A 565 53.61 7.55 -24.63
CA PRO A 565 54.44 6.62 -25.40
C PRO A 565 55.91 6.77 -24.98
N ASP A 566 56.51 5.64 -24.67
CA ASP A 566 57.87 5.49 -24.26
C ASP A 566 58.86 6.19 -25.26
N PRO A 567 59.79 7.01 -24.81
CA PRO A 567 60.91 7.40 -25.65
C PRO A 567 61.84 6.22 -25.84
N GLU A 568 62.37 6.10 -27.05
CA GLU A 568 63.31 5.09 -27.57
C GLU A 568 64.42 4.76 -26.56
N PRO A 569 64.82 3.46 -26.37
CA PRO A 569 65.59 2.96 -25.24
C PRO A 569 67.05 3.47 -25.25
N GLN A 570 67.42 4.15 -24.17
CA GLN A 570 68.81 4.36 -23.78
C GLN A 570 69.27 3.15 -22.96
N PRO A 571 70.55 2.75 -23.02
CA PRO A 571 71.03 1.51 -22.43
C PRO A 571 70.92 1.50 -20.91
N THR A 572 70.37 0.43 -20.41
CA THR A 572 70.01 0.09 -19.03
C THR A 572 71.15 0.19 -18.04
N PRO A 573 70.94 0.85 -16.87
CA PRO A 573 71.60 0.48 -15.63
C PRO A 573 70.84 -0.70 -15.03
N GLU A 574 71.53 -1.57 -14.34
CA GLU A 574 71.10 -2.76 -13.63
C GLU A 574 69.83 -2.47 -12.76
N PRO A 575 68.79 -3.31 -12.77
CA PRO A 575 67.53 -3.00 -12.09
C PRO A 575 67.70 -2.98 -10.58
N ALA A 576 67.31 -1.86 -9.95
CA ALA A 576 67.02 -1.82 -8.51
C ALA A 576 65.91 -2.85 -8.17
N PRO A 577 65.93 -3.47 -6.99
CA PRO A 577 64.91 -4.45 -6.61
C PRO A 577 63.53 -3.84 -6.71
N ALA A 578 62.58 -4.53 -7.38
CA ALA A 578 61.20 -4.09 -7.55
C ALA A 578 60.53 -3.89 -6.19
N VAL A 579 60.17 -2.65 -5.86
CA VAL A 579 59.35 -2.33 -4.67
C VAL A 579 57.95 -2.82 -4.96
N THR A 580 57.44 -3.77 -4.18
CA THR A 580 56.05 -4.21 -4.31
C THR A 580 55.17 -3.13 -3.71
N PRO A 581 54.16 -2.60 -4.45
CA PRO A 581 53.22 -1.62 -3.90
C PRO A 581 52.52 -2.15 -2.65
N ALA A 582 52.19 -1.26 -1.71
CA ALA A 582 51.48 -1.61 -0.51
C ALA A 582 50.12 -2.31 -0.87
N HIS A 583 49.79 -3.39 -0.20
CA HIS A 583 48.61 -4.21 -0.54
C HIS A 583 48.08 -5.01 0.65
N TRP A 584 46.83 -5.48 0.50
CA TRP A 584 46.13 -6.31 1.47
C TRP A 584 46.66 -7.76 1.44
N VAL A 585 46.96 -8.31 2.62
CA VAL A 585 47.38 -9.71 2.80
C VAL A 585 46.39 -10.41 3.73
N ASN A 586 45.74 -11.45 3.25
CA ASN A 586 44.96 -12.36 4.08
C ASN A 586 45.86 -13.48 4.60
N THR A 587 46.01 -13.56 5.91
CA THR A 587 46.88 -14.55 6.56
C THR A 587 46.13 -15.83 6.95
N GLY A 588 44.85 -15.97 6.66
CA GLY A 588 43.98 -17.03 7.17
C GLY A 588 43.48 -16.80 8.60
N SER A 589 44.17 -15.94 9.38
CA SER A 589 43.74 -15.53 10.72
C SER A 589 43.16 -14.10 10.74
N GLY A 590 43.24 -13.39 9.62
CA GLY A 590 42.77 -12.02 9.48
C GLY A 590 43.52 -11.24 8.39
N TRP A 591 43.11 -10.02 8.17
CA TRP A 591 43.69 -9.14 7.17
C TRP A 591 44.79 -8.26 7.75
N LYS A 592 45.87 -8.06 7.00
CA LYS A 592 46.99 -7.15 7.28
C LYS A 592 47.24 -6.27 6.07
N TRP A 593 47.77 -5.08 6.31
CA TRP A 593 48.25 -4.18 5.24
C TRP A 593 49.77 -4.24 5.16
N GLN A 594 50.31 -4.78 4.07
CA GLN A 594 51.74 -4.82 3.83
C GLN A 594 52.18 -3.50 3.21
N LEU A 595 53.17 -2.88 3.79
CA LEU A 595 53.76 -1.63 3.30
C LEU A 595 54.80 -1.93 2.21
N GLU A 596 55.19 -0.88 1.47
CA GLU A 596 56.17 -1.00 0.37
C GLU A 596 57.54 -1.54 0.81
N ASP A 597 57.89 -1.34 2.06
CA ASP A 597 59.14 -1.89 2.66
C ASP A 597 59.00 -3.36 3.11
N SER A 598 57.89 -4.02 2.73
CA SER A 598 57.56 -5.39 3.11
C SER A 598 57.19 -5.59 4.59
N SER A 599 57.17 -4.54 5.41
CA SER A 599 56.68 -4.60 6.79
C SER A 599 55.14 -4.56 6.80
N TYR A 600 54.54 -4.87 7.95
CA TYR A 600 53.09 -4.73 8.12
C TYR A 600 52.74 -3.50 8.94
N ALA A 601 51.67 -2.84 8.55
CA ALA A 601 51.07 -1.78 9.35
C ALA A 601 50.72 -2.33 10.74
N ALA A 602 51.20 -1.72 11.80
CA ALA A 602 50.91 -2.10 13.17
C ALA A 602 50.72 -0.89 14.07
N ASN A 603 49.78 -0.96 15.00
CA ASN A 603 49.44 0.09 15.94
C ASN A 603 49.23 1.48 15.32
N GLN A 604 48.63 1.53 14.12
CA GLN A 604 48.42 2.79 13.37
C GLN A 604 47.07 2.78 12.65
N THR A 605 46.61 3.99 12.32
CA THR A 605 45.44 4.21 11.50
C THR A 605 45.87 4.73 10.15
N ILE A 606 45.39 4.10 9.07
CA ILE A 606 45.79 4.38 7.68
C ILE A 606 44.53 4.60 6.85
N THR A 607 44.54 5.60 5.97
CA THR A 607 43.52 5.75 4.92
C THR A 607 44.01 4.99 3.69
N ILE A 608 43.21 4.05 3.22
CA ILE A 608 43.46 3.20 2.06
C ILE A 608 42.27 3.36 1.12
N GLY A 609 42.48 3.98 -0.04
CA GLY A 609 41.42 4.46 -0.87
C GLY A 609 40.57 5.51 -0.11
N ASP A 610 39.28 5.37 -0.11
CA ASP A 610 38.33 6.31 0.55
C ASP A 610 38.00 5.92 2.00
N ALA A 611 38.55 4.83 2.51
CA ALA A 611 38.24 4.33 3.84
C ALA A 611 39.45 4.36 4.79
N THR A 612 39.18 4.62 6.06
CA THR A 612 40.19 4.65 7.13
C THR A 612 40.13 3.34 7.91
N TYR A 613 41.29 2.69 8.05
CA TYR A 613 41.45 1.42 8.73
C TYR A 613 42.39 1.56 9.95
N ARG A 614 42.13 0.76 10.96
CA ARG A 614 43.01 0.62 12.14
C ARG A 614 43.67 -0.72 12.15
N PHE A 615 44.99 -0.76 12.42
CA PHE A 615 45.77 -1.96 12.61
C PHE A 615 46.24 -2.05 14.07
N GLY A 616 45.95 -3.17 14.71
CA GLY A 616 46.34 -3.44 16.07
C GLY A 616 47.87 -3.57 16.24
N ALA A 617 48.34 -3.72 17.48
CA ALA A 617 49.73 -3.93 17.77
C ALA A 617 50.31 -5.22 17.14
N ASP A 618 49.45 -6.20 16.87
CA ASP A 618 49.75 -7.45 16.17
C ASP A 618 49.71 -7.33 14.63
N GLY A 619 49.42 -6.13 14.13
CA GLY A 619 49.31 -5.80 12.70
C GLY A 619 48.04 -6.29 12.03
N TYR A 620 47.08 -6.84 12.75
CA TYR A 620 45.80 -7.21 12.16
C TYR A 620 44.84 -6.00 12.08
N MET A 621 44.07 -6.02 11.04
CA MET A 621 42.97 -5.05 10.85
C MET A 621 41.96 -5.18 11.98
N VAL A 622 41.64 -4.05 12.61
CA VAL A 622 40.69 -3.98 13.72
C VAL A 622 39.24 -3.90 13.16
N THR A 623 38.33 -4.60 13.82
CA THR A 623 36.89 -4.51 13.60
C THR A 623 36.15 -4.28 14.92
N GLY A 624 34.96 -3.67 14.89
CA GLY A 624 34.22 -3.33 16.10
C GLY A 624 34.75 -2.08 16.81
N TRP A 625 34.46 -1.97 18.11
CA TRP A 625 34.88 -0.84 18.93
C TRP A 625 36.37 -0.91 19.26
N ASP A 626 37.08 0.18 19.00
CA ASP A 626 38.48 0.36 19.38
C ASP A 626 38.70 1.71 20.09
N LYS A 627 39.59 1.74 21.05
CA LYS A 627 39.89 2.93 21.83
C LYS A 627 41.33 3.38 21.61
N VAL A 628 41.47 4.49 20.89
CA VAL A 628 42.80 5.07 20.57
C VAL A 628 42.90 6.43 21.27
N ASP A 629 43.96 6.68 22.02
CA ASP A 629 44.27 7.93 22.72
C ASP A 629 43.12 8.43 23.62
N GLY A 630 42.39 7.49 24.21
CA GLY A 630 41.26 7.80 25.11
C GLY A 630 39.91 7.99 24.40
N ALA A 631 39.86 8.08 23.08
CA ALA A 631 38.68 8.22 22.28
C ALA A 631 38.23 6.88 21.67
N TRP A 632 36.92 6.62 21.68
CA TRP A 632 36.33 5.44 21.05
C TRP A 632 36.01 5.73 19.58
N SER A 633 36.34 4.79 18.71
CA SER A 633 35.93 4.72 17.31
C SER A 633 35.35 3.34 17.02
N TYR A 634 34.55 3.21 15.97
CA TYR A 634 34.00 1.95 15.52
C TYR A 634 34.43 1.64 14.11
N TYR A 635 34.85 0.39 13.88
CA TYR A 635 35.24 -0.13 12.59
C TYR A 635 34.28 -1.25 12.19
N ASN A 636 33.71 -1.18 10.98
CA ASN A 636 32.77 -2.16 10.50
C ASN A 636 33.42 -3.55 10.31
N ALA A 637 32.63 -4.54 9.89
CA ALA A 637 33.14 -5.90 9.68
C ALA A 637 34.25 -6.00 8.61
N TYR A 638 34.37 -5.00 7.76
CA TYR A 638 35.42 -4.89 6.74
C TYR A 638 36.61 -4.03 7.19
N GLY A 639 36.61 -3.61 8.45
CA GLY A 639 37.67 -2.80 9.04
C GLY A 639 37.63 -1.31 8.72
N ALA A 640 36.68 -0.86 7.92
CA ALA A 640 36.52 0.55 7.61
C ALA A 640 35.93 1.33 8.81
N ARG A 641 36.51 2.49 9.14
CA ARG A 641 36.04 3.34 10.23
C ARG A 641 34.66 3.90 9.89
N VAL A 642 33.73 3.75 10.81
CA VAL A 642 32.36 4.26 10.68
C VAL A 642 32.31 5.71 11.18
N SER A 643 31.48 6.54 10.53
CA SER A 643 31.15 7.92 10.95
C SER A 643 29.64 8.14 10.88
N GLY A 644 29.15 9.19 11.58
CA GLY A 644 27.73 9.45 11.69
C GLY A 644 27.03 8.55 12.73
N TRP A 645 25.76 8.30 12.53
CA TRP A 645 24.94 7.50 13.43
C TRP A 645 25.25 6.01 13.32
N LEU A 646 25.46 5.36 14.48
CA LEU A 646 25.75 3.93 14.59
C LEU A 646 24.74 3.28 15.54
N ALA A 647 23.96 2.34 15.03
CA ALA A 647 23.19 1.42 15.86
C ALA A 647 24.03 0.21 16.26
N SER A 648 24.12 -0.09 17.55
CA SER A 648 24.75 -1.31 18.04
C SER A 648 23.84 -1.97 19.06
N GLY A 649 23.17 -3.04 18.66
CA GLY A 649 22.04 -3.61 19.40
C GLY A 649 20.89 -2.60 19.48
N ALA A 650 20.29 -2.44 20.66
CA ALA A 650 19.22 -1.46 20.91
C ALA A 650 19.74 -0.04 21.23
N THR A 651 21.03 0.23 21.06
CA THR A 651 21.67 1.48 21.49
C THR A 651 22.21 2.24 20.28
N TRP A 652 21.89 3.52 20.23
CA TRP A 652 22.43 4.43 19.23
C TRP A 652 23.65 5.17 19.75
N TYR A 653 24.63 5.35 18.87
CA TYR A 653 25.85 6.11 19.08
C TYR A 653 26.03 7.10 17.94
N TYR A 654 26.80 8.14 18.13
CA TYR A 654 27.20 9.03 17.04
C TYR A 654 28.72 9.12 16.99
N LEU A 655 29.26 8.89 15.80
CA LEU A 655 30.69 9.00 15.49
C LEU A 655 30.90 10.28 14.69
N ASP A 656 31.70 11.20 15.20
CA ASP A 656 32.02 12.47 14.56
C ASP A 656 32.49 12.24 13.10
N PRO A 657 31.87 12.85 12.07
CA PRO A 657 32.20 12.57 10.67
C PRO A 657 33.64 12.87 10.29
N ALA A 658 34.28 13.85 10.92
CA ALA A 658 35.64 14.26 10.61
C ALA A 658 36.67 13.36 11.29
N THR A 659 36.43 12.99 12.55
CA THR A 659 37.40 12.29 13.38
C THR A 659 37.08 10.82 13.59
N GLY A 660 35.83 10.38 13.36
CA GLY A 660 35.32 9.05 13.71
C GLY A 660 35.19 8.81 15.22
N THR A 661 35.30 9.86 16.02
CA THR A 661 35.26 9.76 17.49
C THR A 661 33.84 9.70 18.01
N MET A 662 33.56 8.77 18.91
CA MET A 662 32.26 8.60 19.55
C MET A 662 31.87 9.81 20.42
N ALA A 663 30.71 10.38 20.17
CA ALA A 663 30.14 11.48 20.94
C ALA A 663 29.77 11.05 22.37
N THR A 664 29.98 11.94 23.33
CA THR A 664 29.54 11.83 24.73
C THR A 664 29.06 13.19 25.22
N GLY A 665 28.11 13.22 26.17
CA GLY A 665 27.50 14.48 26.61
C GLY A 665 26.62 15.12 25.52
N TRP A 666 26.48 16.43 25.58
CA TRP A 666 25.69 17.18 24.60
C TRP A 666 26.44 17.31 23.27
N ALA A 667 25.74 16.98 22.18
CA ALA A 667 26.25 17.18 20.82
C ALA A 667 25.15 17.76 19.93
N GLN A 668 25.51 18.75 19.11
CA GLN A 668 24.63 19.27 18.05
C GLN A 668 24.91 18.51 16.78
N ILE A 669 23.86 17.87 16.22
CA ILE A 669 23.94 17.06 15.00
C ILE A 669 22.87 17.60 14.05
N GLY A 670 23.31 18.20 12.96
CA GLY A 670 22.41 19.01 12.12
C GLY A 670 21.86 20.20 12.88
N SER A 671 20.54 20.37 12.86
CA SER A 671 19.84 21.44 13.60
C SER A 671 19.55 21.08 15.06
N ASP A 672 19.63 19.81 15.45
CA ASP A 672 19.13 19.31 16.73
C ASP A 672 20.23 19.01 17.73
N TRP A 673 19.88 19.13 19.01
CA TRP A 673 20.74 18.75 20.11
C TRP A 673 20.38 17.36 20.61
N TYR A 674 21.41 16.56 20.88
CA TYR A 674 21.33 15.22 21.42
C TYR A 674 22.16 15.11 22.68
N LEU A 675 21.78 14.21 23.56
CA LEU A 675 22.54 13.91 24.78
C LEU A 675 22.98 12.45 24.76
N PHE A 676 24.27 12.24 24.92
CA PHE A 676 24.88 10.91 25.00
C PHE A 676 25.40 10.65 26.41
N SER A 677 25.26 9.42 26.87
CA SER A 677 25.85 8.97 28.13
C SER A 677 27.38 8.99 28.08
N ALA A 678 28.03 8.79 29.20
CA ALA A 678 29.48 8.64 29.26
C ALA A 678 30.00 7.39 28.49
N SER A 679 29.15 6.41 28.25
CA SER A 679 29.42 5.26 27.40
C SER A 679 29.11 5.48 25.92
N GLY A 680 28.70 6.70 25.53
CA GLY A 680 28.32 7.07 24.18
C GLY A 680 26.89 6.71 23.77
N ALA A 681 26.14 6.05 24.63
CA ALA A 681 24.75 5.70 24.31
C ALA A 681 23.86 6.96 24.23
N MET A 682 23.12 7.11 23.13
CA MET A 682 22.11 8.17 22.98
C MET A 682 21.03 8.02 24.04
N LEU A 683 20.69 9.12 24.70
CA LEU A 683 19.66 9.17 25.73
C LEU A 683 18.33 9.65 25.15
N THR A 684 17.21 9.18 25.73
CA THR A 684 15.85 9.56 25.34
C THR A 684 15.02 9.82 26.61
N GLY A 685 13.86 10.45 26.45
CA GLY A 685 12.95 10.75 27.56
C GLY A 685 13.49 11.82 28.52
N TRP A 686 13.03 11.79 29.77
CA TRP A 686 13.40 12.76 30.77
C TRP A 686 14.85 12.63 31.23
N GLN A 687 15.61 13.73 31.14
CA GLN A 687 17.01 13.81 31.57
C GLN A 687 17.22 14.98 32.52
N ASN A 688 17.98 14.77 33.59
CA ASN A 688 18.40 15.83 34.50
C ASN A 688 19.92 15.96 34.52
N VAL A 689 20.43 16.99 33.87
CA VAL A 689 21.86 17.32 33.77
C VAL A 689 22.11 18.77 34.15
N GLY A 690 21.67 19.11 35.39
CA GLY A 690 21.71 20.48 35.91
C GLY A 690 20.38 21.23 35.76
N ALA A 691 19.60 20.89 34.76
CA ALA A 691 18.20 21.24 34.58
C ALA A 691 17.47 20.03 33.95
N TRP A 692 16.13 20.04 33.93
CA TRP A 692 15.36 19.02 33.32
C TRP A 692 15.21 19.30 31.81
N TYR A 693 15.44 18.29 31.01
CA TYR A 693 15.24 18.24 29.53
C TYR A 693 14.37 17.06 29.18
N TYR A 694 13.73 17.14 28.05
CA TYR A 694 13.07 15.97 27.48
C TYR A 694 13.60 15.72 26.07
N LEU A 695 14.11 14.52 25.86
CA LEU A 695 14.61 14.05 24.59
C LEU A 695 13.54 13.19 23.93
N ALA A 696 13.19 13.50 22.71
CA ALA A 696 12.26 12.69 21.90
C ALA A 696 12.72 11.23 21.82
N PRO A 697 11.87 10.30 21.40
CA PRO A 697 12.30 8.94 21.08
C PRO A 697 13.40 8.87 20.03
N SER A 698 13.50 9.86 19.14
CA SER A 698 14.60 10.05 18.18
C SER A 698 15.91 10.46 18.83
N GLY A 699 15.92 10.83 20.13
CA GLY A 699 17.03 11.42 20.84
C GLY A 699 17.12 12.94 20.75
N ALA A 700 16.39 13.60 19.86
CA ALA A 700 16.42 15.05 19.69
C ALA A 700 15.83 15.77 20.92
N MET A 701 16.51 16.84 21.37
CA MET A 701 16.07 17.68 22.46
C MET A 701 14.83 18.49 22.08
N LEU A 702 13.77 18.38 22.85
CA LEU A 702 12.54 19.12 22.61
C LEU A 702 12.58 20.55 23.18
N THR A 703 11.96 21.48 22.44
CA THR A 703 11.78 22.88 22.83
C THR A 703 10.31 23.29 22.64
N GLY A 704 9.92 24.45 23.21
CA GLY A 704 8.56 24.95 23.11
C GLY A 704 7.53 24.16 23.94
N TRP A 705 6.26 24.24 23.54
CA TRP A 705 5.17 23.53 24.18
C TRP A 705 5.16 22.05 23.79
N GLN A 706 5.15 21.17 24.80
CA GLN A 706 5.13 19.72 24.59
C GLN A 706 4.09 19.07 25.50
N GLN A 707 3.30 18.16 24.93
CA GLN A 707 2.40 17.31 25.71
C GLN A 707 3.06 15.95 25.93
N ILE A 708 3.45 15.66 27.16
CA ILE A 708 4.10 14.40 27.52
C ILE A 708 3.13 13.62 28.41
N GLY A 709 2.61 12.53 27.88
CA GLY A 709 1.45 11.86 28.44
C GLY A 709 0.20 12.75 28.40
N TYR A 710 -0.44 12.98 29.53
CA TYR A 710 -1.61 13.87 29.65
C TYR A 710 -1.29 15.27 30.19
N THR A 711 0.01 15.61 30.31
CA THR A 711 0.47 16.84 30.96
C THR A 711 1.21 17.71 29.96
N TRP A 712 0.91 19.01 29.95
CA TRP A 712 1.61 19.99 29.17
C TRP A 712 2.83 20.55 29.93
N TYR A 713 3.92 20.68 29.19
CA TYR A 713 5.18 21.27 29.59
C TYR A 713 5.63 22.33 28.63
N TYR A 714 6.50 23.22 29.03
CA TYR A 714 7.18 24.15 28.15
C TYR A 714 8.69 24.06 28.34
N PHE A 715 9.42 23.93 27.26
CA PHE A 715 10.87 23.92 27.26
C PHE A 715 11.37 25.20 26.58
N GLY A 716 12.36 25.88 27.20
CA GLY A 716 12.99 27.06 26.63
C GLY A 716 13.68 26.75 25.28
N THR A 717 14.17 27.77 24.60
CA THR A 717 14.97 27.60 23.38
C THR A 717 16.30 26.88 23.64
N ASP A 718 16.73 26.84 24.90
CA ASP A 718 17.86 26.07 25.40
C ASP A 718 17.49 24.64 25.84
N GLY A 719 16.24 24.22 25.64
CA GLY A 719 15.70 22.94 26.01
C GLY A 719 15.40 22.76 27.49
N GLN A 720 15.64 23.75 28.34
CA GLN A 720 15.37 23.61 29.77
C GLN A 720 13.88 23.67 30.09
N MET A 721 13.39 22.75 30.92
CA MET A 721 12.01 22.70 31.37
C MET A 721 11.65 23.93 32.21
N ALA A 722 10.60 24.63 31.83
CA ALA A 722 10.07 25.78 32.54
C ALA A 722 9.45 25.39 33.90
N THR A 723 9.68 26.20 34.94
CA THR A 723 9.01 26.12 36.21
C THR A 723 8.65 27.53 36.70
N GLY A 724 7.66 27.67 37.59
CA GLY A 724 7.19 28.97 38.08
C GLY A 724 6.48 29.80 36.99
N TRP A 725 6.47 31.11 37.17
CA TRP A 725 5.85 32.01 36.21
C TRP A 725 6.75 32.25 34.98
N GLN A 726 6.21 32.02 33.78
CA GLN A 726 6.90 32.23 32.51
C GLN A 726 6.06 33.09 31.59
N SER A 727 6.69 34.06 30.92
CA SER A 727 6.06 34.86 29.86
C SER A 727 6.38 34.28 28.50
N ILE A 728 5.39 33.67 27.85
CA ILE A 728 5.53 33.00 26.55
C ILE A 728 4.64 33.71 25.53
N ALA A 729 5.23 34.25 24.48
CA ALA A 729 4.55 35.05 23.45
C ALA A 729 3.65 36.16 24.04
N GLY A 730 4.12 36.84 25.11
CA GLY A 730 3.42 37.94 25.76
C GLY A 730 2.27 37.55 26.71
N ARG A 731 2.11 36.27 26.99
CA ARG A 731 1.15 35.75 27.96
C ARG A 731 1.88 35.06 29.12
N TRP A 732 1.34 35.21 30.30
CA TRP A 732 1.89 34.59 31.51
C TRP A 732 1.27 33.22 31.76
N TYR A 733 2.12 32.24 32.00
CA TYR A 733 1.78 30.87 32.34
C TYR A 733 2.50 30.46 33.61
N TYR A 734 1.86 29.64 34.45
CA TYR A 734 2.48 29.11 35.65
C TYR A 734 2.73 27.61 35.51
N PHE A 735 3.94 27.20 35.79
CA PHE A 735 4.37 25.80 35.81
C PHE A 735 4.72 25.37 37.22
N ALA A 736 4.20 24.23 37.65
CA ALA A 736 4.53 23.64 38.96
C ALA A 736 6.04 23.33 39.00
N SER A 737 6.57 22.99 40.19
CA SER A 737 7.97 22.57 40.36
C SER A 737 8.29 21.27 39.60
N SER A 738 7.28 20.49 39.24
CA SER A 738 7.38 19.34 38.35
C SER A 738 7.46 19.70 36.88
N GLY A 739 7.31 20.98 36.50
CA GLY A 739 7.24 21.46 35.14
C GLY A 739 5.85 21.37 34.52
N ALA A 740 4.87 20.78 35.19
CA ALA A 740 3.51 20.70 34.68
C ALA A 740 2.86 22.08 34.57
N TRP A 741 2.25 22.39 33.44
CA TRP A 741 1.40 23.58 33.32
C TRP A 741 0.14 23.42 34.20
N VAL A 742 -0.21 24.48 34.94
CA VAL A 742 -1.31 24.50 35.92
C VAL A 742 -2.41 25.45 35.50
#